data_4056588366dd2bb1f6f3aa3a4446b81b
#
_entry.id   4056588366dd2bb1f6f3aa3a4446b81b
#
_cell.length_a   1.000
_cell.length_b   1.000
_cell.length_c   1.000
_cell.angle_alpha   90.00
_cell.angle_beta   90.00
_cell.angle_gamma   90.00
#
_symmetry.space_group_name_H-M   'P 1'
#
loop_
_entity.id
_entity.type
_entity.pdbx_description
1 polymer ?
#
loop_
_entity_poly.entity_id
_entity_poly.type
_entity_poly.pdbx_seq_one_letter_code
_entity_poly.pdbx_strand_id
1 'polypeptide(L)'
;MSNSTLEIKPTPEQQAIINSKESTIVVSNPGTGKTTTLALKVIDLLENGVNPEEILCITFTTKAKKEMFDKIYSMAQGKFSDSDILKIRIHTFHGFTHDYLTEAGFISSDMIGNNFLRYSILESFIENKAFTYGKDYIITSLMPKTENAIRYIKSFGITPDKIDIKKAASAIEQNFTPTKAYSKDDIKTFLTYFVEAYKNYEDSKNDAIDFSDLLLTFLEKFQADKFQYVLVDEMQDMNEIQSQIVEMISENLFLVGDAKQAIFGFQGGSIKNFQKFEKKMKKLLLSTNRRSTQEILDYSKEYFLDRTEHRAIFEKELENFDGVSKGVVPKIFSTGAPFAKILSLIKENSDAKSIGIITRKNRQIIEISSHLDNHNIDYTTTSSKSTTQEARNEIITFIKGLLSDDIKQKISATFTTFSPYSLQEAFEFSKDAKNHSSTEIEKLNSWKTDLNKDNLDQLFSDEIYPLCVSKGAEWFSTAASIKTQIDEYLTFELPTFEGLFDFIAIGEEAYTERNKQTTITLTTVHKAKGRSFDVVIYVPSSSGSAKTSFIDVITTSILNTNGIDLEGDVEEESLRTNFVSFTRAENKLFIISDEKNAKTFHHENLSEIEIDSAEEDEISTSTISTRLSEAYSLFVGGRFSDSEELLKSKEMWLKEYIFSYFENIEHFSYSSVTKVPYDFLLKNIVKKPYGSTAMDFGTNVHNALEKIVMDKAKLEDYTDEDELKAIKNGLNALEEIKKENPGFKIKTSEMNVLLPIKSLTEYSQEDNLMFKGKIDAVFEHDDGVFLIDYKTDKNTNYASHHKRQLAVYKKIYSQLEGIPEEKIQTCLIFVALRGGINTGKSESAIDYGKRDVFGTFEEHLQKVLEWKKDPEIFIKELLEQPTQDTLHDAIKDKLTIE
;
A
#
# COMPACT_ATOMS: atom_id res chain seq x y z
N MET A 1 -33.53 14.22 -6.49
CA MET A 1 -33.22 14.63 -7.89
C MET A 1 -33.07 13.36 -8.70
N SER A 2 -33.81 13.24 -9.80
CA SER A 2 -33.88 12.05 -10.63
C SER A 2 -32.47 11.69 -11.16
N ASN A 3 -31.90 10.58 -10.72
CA ASN A 3 -30.73 9.98 -11.34
C ASN A 3 -31.10 9.57 -12.77
N SER A 4 -30.80 10.44 -13.73
CA SER A 4 -30.73 10.01 -15.11
C SER A 4 -29.47 9.17 -15.24
N THR A 5 -29.63 7.85 -15.30
CA THR A 5 -28.58 6.92 -15.80
C THR A 5 -28.05 7.50 -17.10
N LEU A 6 -26.84 8.03 -17.09
CA LEU A 6 -26.13 8.44 -18.29
C LEU A 6 -25.86 7.18 -19.11
N GLU A 7 -26.71 6.90 -20.08
CA GLU A 7 -26.50 5.83 -21.04
C GLU A 7 -25.24 6.14 -21.84
N ILE A 8 -24.11 5.53 -21.43
CA ILE A 8 -22.83 5.69 -22.12
C ILE A 8 -22.94 4.92 -23.45
N LYS A 9 -23.07 5.66 -24.54
CA LYS A 9 -23.03 5.07 -25.89
C LYS A 9 -21.59 4.70 -26.24
N PRO A 10 -21.28 3.41 -26.47
CA PRO A 10 -19.95 3.01 -26.89
C PRO A 10 -19.59 3.59 -28.25
N THR A 11 -18.32 3.92 -28.47
CA THR A 11 -17.81 4.25 -29.80
C THR A 11 -17.80 3.03 -30.72
N PRO A 12 -17.66 3.23 -32.04
CA PRO A 12 -17.50 2.08 -32.96
C PRO A 12 -16.35 1.15 -32.58
N GLU A 13 -15.20 1.70 -32.11
CA GLU A 13 -14.06 0.94 -31.59
C GLU A 13 -14.45 0.12 -30.35
N GLN A 14 -15.08 0.77 -29.37
CA GLN A 14 -15.57 0.10 -28.15
C GLN A 14 -16.59 -0.98 -28.50
N GLN A 15 -17.51 -0.71 -29.43
CA GLN A 15 -18.51 -1.69 -29.83
C GLN A 15 -17.88 -2.91 -30.50
N ALA A 16 -16.84 -2.74 -31.33
CA ALA A 16 -16.11 -3.87 -31.93
C ALA A 16 -15.43 -4.74 -30.86
N ILE A 17 -14.92 -4.08 -29.79
CA ILE A 17 -14.28 -4.75 -28.66
C ILE A 17 -15.33 -5.52 -27.83
N ILE A 18 -16.44 -4.88 -27.50
CA ILE A 18 -17.53 -5.48 -26.72
C ILE A 18 -18.07 -6.73 -27.43
N ASN A 19 -18.26 -6.65 -28.75
CA ASN A 19 -18.82 -7.74 -29.55
C ASN A 19 -17.83 -8.92 -29.78
N SER A 20 -16.56 -8.78 -29.43
CA SER A 20 -15.58 -9.86 -29.61
C SER A 20 -15.88 -11.04 -28.66
N LYS A 21 -16.01 -12.26 -29.22
CA LYS A 21 -16.31 -13.50 -28.45
C LYS A 21 -15.09 -14.39 -28.25
N GLU A 22 -14.00 -14.09 -28.90
CA GLU A 22 -12.73 -14.82 -28.83
C GLU A 22 -11.72 -14.09 -27.94
N SER A 23 -10.70 -14.81 -27.48
CA SER A 23 -9.60 -14.21 -26.71
C SER A 23 -9.01 -13.01 -27.46
N THR A 24 -9.03 -11.84 -26.85
CA THR A 24 -8.76 -10.55 -27.51
C THR A 24 -7.75 -9.73 -26.73
N ILE A 25 -6.78 -9.18 -27.43
CA ILE A 25 -5.90 -8.14 -26.91
C ILE A 25 -6.32 -6.77 -27.47
N VAL A 26 -6.57 -5.84 -26.56
CA VAL A 26 -6.94 -4.46 -26.88
C VAL A 26 -5.73 -3.56 -26.65
N VAL A 27 -5.12 -3.12 -27.73
CA VAL A 27 -4.06 -2.13 -27.68
C VAL A 27 -4.71 -0.75 -27.59
N SER A 28 -4.46 -0.06 -26.50
CA SER A 28 -5.13 1.21 -26.20
C SER A 28 -4.13 2.34 -26.06
N ASN A 29 -4.48 3.51 -26.54
CA ASN A 29 -3.70 4.73 -26.33
C ASN A 29 -4.05 5.39 -24.95
N PRO A 30 -3.23 6.32 -24.44
CA PRO A 30 -3.58 7.08 -23.25
C PRO A 30 -4.92 7.82 -23.42
N GLY A 31 -5.74 7.86 -22.36
CA GLY A 31 -6.97 8.65 -22.33
C GLY A 31 -8.15 8.10 -23.15
N THR A 32 -8.09 6.86 -23.64
CA THR A 32 -9.12 6.27 -24.53
C THR A 32 -10.28 5.59 -23.80
N GLY A 33 -10.27 5.53 -22.47
CA GLY A 33 -11.34 4.92 -21.67
C GLY A 33 -11.24 3.40 -21.52
N LYS A 34 -10.03 2.85 -21.34
CA LYS A 34 -9.74 1.42 -21.10
C LYS A 34 -10.69 0.78 -20.10
N THR A 35 -10.72 1.28 -18.86
CA THR A 35 -11.55 0.74 -17.77
C THR A 35 -13.05 0.83 -18.08
N THR A 36 -13.48 1.88 -18.82
CA THR A 36 -14.88 1.97 -19.28
C THR A 36 -15.20 0.89 -20.29
N THR A 37 -14.29 0.61 -21.21
CA THR A 37 -14.46 -0.44 -22.22
C THR A 37 -14.53 -1.83 -21.58
N LEU A 38 -13.70 -2.09 -20.58
CA LEU A 38 -13.75 -3.32 -19.79
C LEU A 38 -15.09 -3.46 -19.04
N ALA A 39 -15.56 -2.38 -18.38
CA ALA A 39 -16.85 -2.41 -17.70
C ALA A 39 -18.01 -2.68 -18.67
N LEU A 40 -18.02 -2.04 -19.84
CA LEU A 40 -19.01 -2.30 -20.89
C LEU A 40 -18.95 -3.76 -21.38
N LYS A 41 -17.76 -4.35 -21.49
CA LYS A 41 -17.60 -5.76 -21.85
C LYS A 41 -18.19 -6.68 -20.79
N VAL A 42 -17.98 -6.41 -19.51
CA VAL A 42 -18.58 -7.18 -18.40
C VAL A 42 -20.11 -7.10 -18.48
N ILE A 43 -20.68 -5.92 -18.70
CA ILE A 43 -22.14 -5.76 -18.86
C ILE A 43 -22.67 -6.59 -20.05
N ASP A 44 -21.99 -6.55 -21.19
CA ASP A 44 -22.34 -7.36 -22.36
C ASP A 44 -22.30 -8.87 -22.06
N LEU A 45 -21.32 -9.33 -21.30
CA LEU A 45 -21.24 -10.73 -20.89
C LEU A 45 -22.44 -11.14 -20.01
N LEU A 46 -22.82 -10.30 -19.04
CA LEU A 46 -23.99 -10.50 -18.19
C LEU A 46 -25.29 -10.49 -19.01
N GLU A 47 -25.45 -9.53 -19.94
CA GLU A 47 -26.61 -9.43 -20.83
C GLU A 47 -26.72 -10.67 -21.76
N ASN A 48 -25.59 -11.31 -22.09
CA ASN A 48 -25.57 -12.57 -22.84
C ASN A 48 -25.70 -13.83 -21.97
N GLY A 49 -25.97 -13.68 -20.67
CA GLY A 49 -26.28 -14.81 -19.75
C GLY A 49 -25.05 -15.53 -19.19
N VAL A 50 -23.87 -14.94 -19.25
CA VAL A 50 -22.68 -15.49 -18.57
C VAL A 50 -22.89 -15.41 -17.07
N ASN A 51 -22.59 -16.50 -16.34
CA ASN A 51 -22.68 -16.52 -14.89
C ASN A 51 -21.68 -15.50 -14.29
N PRO A 52 -22.14 -14.57 -13.42
CA PRO A 52 -21.25 -13.59 -12.79
C PRO A 52 -20.03 -14.20 -12.07
N GLU A 53 -20.16 -15.37 -11.45
CA GLU A 53 -19.08 -16.07 -10.75
C GLU A 53 -17.98 -16.60 -11.70
N GLU A 54 -18.30 -16.75 -13.00
CA GLU A 54 -17.36 -17.18 -14.04
C GLU A 54 -16.65 -16.01 -14.73
N ILE A 55 -16.88 -14.77 -14.26
CA ILE A 55 -16.22 -13.55 -14.73
C ILE A 55 -15.21 -13.09 -13.68
N LEU A 56 -13.93 -13.06 -14.06
CA LEU A 56 -12.85 -12.54 -13.22
C LEU A 56 -12.22 -11.30 -13.88
N CYS A 57 -12.22 -10.18 -13.17
CA CYS A 57 -11.53 -8.96 -13.55
C CYS A 57 -10.27 -8.78 -12.69
N ILE A 58 -9.12 -8.60 -13.33
CA ILE A 58 -7.83 -8.43 -12.64
C ILE A 58 -7.28 -7.04 -12.93
N THR A 59 -6.82 -6.37 -11.88
CA THR A 59 -6.16 -5.06 -11.92
C THR A 59 -4.83 -5.09 -11.15
N PHE A 60 -4.04 -4.02 -11.23
CA PHE A 60 -2.72 -3.97 -10.56
C PHE A 60 -2.74 -3.31 -9.18
N THR A 61 -3.73 -2.46 -8.89
CA THR A 61 -3.79 -1.73 -7.63
C THR A 61 -5.18 -1.82 -6.99
N THR A 62 -5.23 -1.69 -5.67
CA THR A 62 -6.50 -1.66 -4.94
C THR A 62 -7.38 -0.48 -5.37
N LYS A 63 -6.78 0.65 -5.72
CA LYS A 63 -7.49 1.81 -6.26
C LYS A 63 -8.13 1.49 -7.62
N ALA A 64 -7.40 0.87 -8.55
CA ALA A 64 -7.93 0.46 -9.86
C ALA A 64 -9.03 -0.61 -9.71
N LYS A 65 -8.89 -1.54 -8.74
CA LYS A 65 -9.94 -2.50 -8.37
C LYS A 65 -11.24 -1.78 -8.00
N LYS A 66 -11.14 -0.77 -7.12
CA LYS A 66 -12.30 0.03 -6.72
C LYS A 66 -12.91 0.79 -7.89
N GLU A 67 -12.10 1.52 -8.65
CA GLU A 67 -12.58 2.28 -9.82
C GLU A 67 -13.30 1.38 -10.85
N MET A 68 -12.82 0.16 -11.05
CA MET A 68 -13.45 -0.84 -11.91
C MET A 68 -14.78 -1.33 -11.30
N PHE A 69 -14.80 -1.63 -10.01
CA PHE A 69 -16.00 -2.05 -9.30
C PHE A 69 -17.08 -0.96 -9.37
N ASP A 70 -16.77 0.28 -8.98
CA ASP A 70 -17.70 1.40 -8.98
C ASP A 70 -18.29 1.63 -10.39
N LYS A 71 -17.46 1.47 -11.40
CA LYS A 71 -17.87 1.65 -12.79
C LYS A 71 -18.80 0.53 -13.28
N ILE A 72 -18.46 -0.73 -13.01
CA ILE A 72 -19.32 -1.88 -13.32
C ILE A 72 -20.63 -1.76 -12.56
N TYR A 73 -20.57 -1.48 -11.26
CA TYR A 73 -21.73 -1.35 -10.40
C TYR A 73 -22.69 -0.26 -10.90
N SER A 74 -22.17 0.95 -11.18
CA SER A 74 -22.98 2.05 -11.67
C SER A 74 -23.64 1.81 -13.04
N MET A 75 -22.99 1.04 -13.92
CA MET A 75 -23.53 0.67 -15.23
C MET A 75 -24.51 -0.50 -15.19
N ALA A 76 -24.34 -1.43 -14.26
CA ALA A 76 -25.15 -2.61 -14.07
C ALA A 76 -26.41 -2.34 -13.25
N GLN A 77 -26.40 -1.29 -12.42
CA GLN A 77 -27.49 -0.92 -11.53
C GLN A 77 -28.80 -0.69 -12.30
N GLY A 78 -29.88 -1.30 -11.81
CA GLY A 78 -31.19 -1.28 -12.47
C GLY A 78 -31.35 -2.22 -13.67
N LYS A 79 -30.25 -2.86 -14.14
CA LYS A 79 -30.29 -3.92 -15.16
C LYS A 79 -30.17 -5.31 -14.54
N PHE A 80 -29.37 -5.46 -13.50
CA PHE A 80 -29.09 -6.71 -12.78
C PHE A 80 -29.34 -6.54 -11.29
N SER A 81 -29.51 -7.64 -10.56
CA SER A 81 -29.62 -7.61 -9.11
C SER A 81 -28.28 -7.24 -8.48
N ASP A 82 -28.28 -6.56 -7.32
CA ASP A 82 -27.06 -6.24 -6.58
C ASP A 82 -26.29 -7.54 -6.24
N SER A 83 -26.99 -8.64 -5.93
CA SER A 83 -26.38 -9.94 -5.68
C SER A 83 -25.60 -10.48 -6.88
N ASP A 84 -26.14 -10.36 -8.10
CA ASP A 84 -25.44 -10.83 -9.30
C ASP A 84 -24.20 -9.97 -9.60
N ILE A 85 -24.29 -8.65 -9.38
CA ILE A 85 -23.17 -7.73 -9.60
C ILE A 85 -22.03 -8.03 -8.61
N LEU A 86 -22.38 -8.33 -7.35
CA LEU A 86 -21.40 -8.62 -6.29
C LEU A 86 -20.71 -9.99 -6.44
N LYS A 87 -21.29 -10.89 -7.20
CA LYS A 87 -20.67 -12.19 -7.54
C LYS A 87 -19.56 -12.08 -8.58
N ILE A 88 -19.49 -10.96 -9.32
CA ILE A 88 -18.38 -10.73 -10.24
C ILE A 88 -17.08 -10.59 -9.44
N ARG A 89 -16.09 -11.39 -9.76
CA ARG A 89 -14.82 -11.38 -9.05
C ARG A 89 -13.92 -10.28 -9.59
N ILE A 90 -13.67 -9.25 -8.77
CA ILE A 90 -12.79 -8.13 -9.14
C ILE A 90 -11.65 -8.08 -8.13
N HIS A 91 -10.42 -8.36 -8.57
CA HIS A 91 -9.26 -8.50 -7.69
C HIS A 91 -8.01 -7.85 -8.27
N THR A 92 -7.00 -7.66 -7.42
CA THR A 92 -5.60 -7.53 -7.87
C THR A 92 -5.01 -8.93 -8.04
N PHE A 93 -3.90 -9.08 -8.78
CA PHE A 93 -3.21 -10.37 -8.90
C PHE A 93 -2.93 -11.00 -7.53
N HIS A 94 -2.29 -10.24 -6.64
CA HIS A 94 -1.96 -10.72 -5.30
C HIS A 94 -3.21 -10.99 -4.45
N GLY A 95 -4.24 -10.13 -4.57
CA GLY A 95 -5.49 -10.33 -3.84
C GLY A 95 -6.20 -11.61 -4.28
N PHE A 96 -6.27 -11.88 -5.59
CA PHE A 96 -6.89 -13.10 -6.12
C PHE A 96 -6.14 -14.35 -5.70
N THR A 97 -4.81 -14.36 -5.86
CA THR A 97 -3.99 -15.52 -5.51
C THR A 97 -3.96 -15.78 -4.01
N HIS A 98 -3.94 -14.70 -3.21
CA HIS A 98 -4.02 -14.79 -1.75
C HIS A 98 -5.36 -15.38 -1.30
N ASP A 99 -6.48 -14.84 -1.79
CA ASP A 99 -7.81 -15.30 -1.41
C ASP A 99 -8.00 -16.78 -1.78
N TYR A 100 -7.59 -17.17 -3.00
CA TYR A 100 -7.66 -18.56 -3.43
C TYR A 100 -6.80 -19.49 -2.56
N LEU A 101 -5.55 -19.15 -2.30
CA LEU A 101 -4.64 -20.00 -1.54
C LEU A 101 -5.05 -20.09 -0.06
N THR A 102 -5.62 -19.03 0.49
CA THR A 102 -6.15 -19.00 1.84
C THR A 102 -7.44 -19.82 1.93
N GLU A 103 -8.41 -19.60 1.03
CA GLU A 103 -9.67 -20.35 0.98
C GLU A 103 -9.44 -21.86 0.74
N ALA A 104 -8.40 -22.20 -0.03
CA ALA A 104 -7.98 -23.58 -0.24
C ALA A 104 -7.10 -24.15 0.88
N GLY A 105 -6.76 -23.38 1.92
CA GLY A 105 -5.97 -23.79 3.08
C GLY A 105 -4.49 -24.06 2.78
N PHE A 106 -3.92 -23.50 1.69
CA PHE A 106 -2.49 -23.66 1.38
C PHE A 106 -1.61 -22.69 2.14
N ILE A 107 -2.13 -21.52 2.49
CA ILE A 107 -1.43 -20.47 3.24
C ILE A 107 -2.32 -19.96 4.36
N SER A 108 -1.71 -19.35 5.37
CA SER A 108 -2.42 -18.55 6.37
C SER A 108 -2.65 -17.13 5.85
N SER A 109 -3.58 -16.40 6.48
CA SER A 109 -3.88 -15.01 6.13
C SER A 109 -2.71 -14.06 6.41
N ASP A 110 -1.77 -14.45 7.26
CA ASP A 110 -0.65 -13.63 7.69
C ASP A 110 0.55 -13.82 6.75
N MET A 111 0.92 -12.74 6.09
CA MET A 111 2.12 -12.69 5.27
C MET A 111 3.26 -12.05 6.07
N ILE A 112 4.50 -12.48 5.82
CA ILE A 112 5.65 -11.85 6.43
C ILE A 112 5.71 -10.37 6.03
N GLY A 113 5.90 -9.49 7.02
CA GLY A 113 6.20 -8.09 6.79
C GLY A 113 7.54 -7.91 6.03
N ASN A 114 7.59 -6.95 5.10
CA ASN A 114 8.80 -6.65 4.34
C ASN A 114 10.02 -6.33 5.23
N ASN A 115 9.79 -5.79 6.42
CA ASN A 115 10.86 -5.38 7.34
C ASN A 115 11.67 -6.56 7.87
N PHE A 116 11.03 -7.68 8.20
CA PHE A 116 11.72 -8.89 8.61
C PHE A 116 12.70 -9.40 7.54
N LEU A 117 12.22 -9.47 6.30
CA LEU A 117 13.04 -9.93 5.17
C LEU A 117 14.17 -8.96 4.85
N ARG A 118 13.95 -7.65 4.99
CA ARG A 118 15.01 -6.64 4.89
C ARG A 118 16.06 -6.82 5.97
N TYR A 119 15.63 -7.12 7.18
CA TYR A 119 16.53 -7.35 8.30
C TYR A 119 17.44 -8.57 8.06
N SER A 120 16.93 -9.67 7.51
CA SER A 120 17.74 -10.85 7.17
C SER A 120 18.81 -10.56 6.10
N ILE A 121 18.53 -9.68 5.14
CA ILE A 121 19.51 -9.20 4.16
C ILE A 121 20.59 -8.36 4.86
N LEU A 122 20.19 -7.46 5.77
CA LEU A 122 21.12 -6.64 6.54
C LEU A 122 22.05 -7.49 7.41
N GLU A 123 21.51 -8.47 8.13
CA GLU A 123 22.30 -9.40 8.93
C GLU A 123 23.33 -10.12 8.08
N SER A 124 22.95 -10.64 6.92
CA SER A 124 23.87 -11.32 5.99
C SER A 124 25.05 -10.45 5.58
N PHE A 125 24.83 -9.15 5.37
CA PHE A 125 25.91 -8.22 5.04
C PHE A 125 26.78 -7.84 6.24
N ILE A 126 26.21 -7.71 7.43
CA ILE A 126 26.95 -7.37 8.65
C ILE A 126 27.82 -8.56 9.11
N GLU A 127 27.31 -9.77 9.06
CA GLU A 127 28.04 -10.98 9.47
C GLU A 127 29.21 -11.31 8.56
N ASN A 128 29.18 -10.86 7.31
CA ASN A 128 30.25 -11.10 6.37
C ASN A 128 31.44 -10.18 6.65
N LYS A 129 32.44 -10.69 7.35
CA LYS A 129 33.65 -9.96 7.77
C LYS A 129 34.51 -9.42 6.60
N ALA A 130 34.29 -9.90 5.37
CA ALA A 130 34.95 -9.38 4.18
C ALA A 130 34.26 -8.13 3.62
N PHE A 131 33.12 -7.75 4.18
CA PHE A 131 32.33 -6.62 3.73
C PHE A 131 32.84 -5.32 4.37
N THR A 132 33.33 -4.38 3.57
CA THR A 132 34.05 -3.18 4.04
C THR A 132 33.19 -1.90 4.02
N TYR A 133 31.94 -1.98 3.61
CA TYR A 133 31.07 -0.81 3.54
C TYR A 133 30.57 -0.38 4.91
N GLY A 134 30.47 0.93 5.12
CA GLY A 134 29.87 1.48 6.33
C GLY A 134 28.39 1.11 6.47
N LYS A 135 27.94 0.88 7.70
CA LYS A 135 26.57 0.45 8.02
C LYS A 135 25.50 1.37 7.41
N ASP A 136 25.70 2.69 7.48
CA ASP A 136 24.77 3.66 6.87
C ASP A 136 24.61 3.45 5.37
N TYR A 137 25.71 3.18 4.64
CA TYR A 137 25.65 2.89 3.21
C TYR A 137 24.93 1.56 2.93
N ILE A 138 25.14 0.56 3.78
CA ILE A 138 24.43 -0.73 3.66
C ILE A 138 22.94 -0.49 3.78
N ILE A 139 22.49 0.19 4.85
CA ILE A 139 21.06 0.42 5.14
C ILE A 139 20.41 1.31 4.08
N THR A 140 21.03 2.46 3.77
CA THR A 140 20.37 3.48 2.94
C THR A 140 20.47 3.24 1.44
N SER A 141 21.42 2.44 0.99
CA SER A 141 21.71 2.30 -0.44
C SER A 141 21.81 0.84 -0.91
N LEU A 142 22.58 0.01 -0.24
CA LEU A 142 22.91 -1.33 -0.70
C LEU A 142 21.74 -2.30 -0.49
N MET A 143 21.20 -2.36 0.71
CA MET A 143 20.13 -3.28 1.09
C MET A 143 18.85 -3.04 0.27
N PRO A 144 18.32 -1.79 0.11
CA PRO A 144 17.14 -1.56 -0.72
C PRO A 144 17.33 -1.98 -2.18
N LYS A 145 18.53 -1.80 -2.73
CA LYS A 145 18.85 -2.26 -4.09
C LYS A 145 18.93 -3.78 -4.19
N THR A 146 19.49 -4.43 -3.17
CA THR A 146 19.56 -5.89 -3.10
C THR A 146 18.16 -6.50 -3.00
N GLU A 147 17.31 -5.97 -2.13
CA GLU A 147 15.91 -6.39 -2.01
C GLU A 147 15.16 -6.26 -3.34
N ASN A 148 15.28 -5.11 -3.99
CA ASN A 148 14.64 -4.89 -5.30
C ASN A 148 15.18 -5.87 -6.35
N ALA A 149 16.48 -6.16 -6.35
CA ALA A 149 17.10 -7.13 -7.25
C ALA A 149 16.61 -8.56 -6.98
N ILE A 150 16.49 -8.96 -5.71
CA ILE A 150 15.92 -10.25 -5.32
C ILE A 150 14.48 -10.37 -5.82
N ARG A 151 13.62 -9.41 -5.52
CA ARG A 151 12.24 -9.40 -5.98
C ARG A 151 12.14 -9.47 -7.51
N TYR A 152 13.01 -8.73 -8.20
CA TYR A 152 13.03 -8.70 -9.66
C TYR A 152 13.46 -10.05 -10.25
N ILE A 153 14.55 -10.65 -9.76
CA ILE A 153 15.00 -11.97 -10.18
C ILE A 153 13.91 -13.03 -9.90
N LYS A 154 13.29 -12.95 -8.73
CA LYS A 154 12.22 -13.85 -8.32
C LYS A 154 10.96 -13.73 -9.17
N SER A 155 10.66 -12.53 -9.70
CA SER A 155 9.51 -12.30 -10.61
C SER A 155 9.62 -13.08 -11.94
N PHE A 156 10.80 -13.65 -12.24
CA PHE A 156 11.03 -14.59 -13.34
C PHE A 156 11.09 -16.05 -12.88
N GLY A 157 10.75 -16.34 -11.64
CA GLY A 157 10.79 -17.69 -11.07
C GLY A 157 12.20 -18.23 -10.81
N ILE A 158 13.21 -17.35 -10.70
CA ILE A 158 14.59 -17.72 -10.40
C ILE A 158 14.80 -17.66 -8.88
N THR A 159 14.95 -18.83 -8.27
CA THR A 159 15.30 -19.04 -6.86
C THR A 159 16.81 -19.19 -6.68
N PRO A 160 17.38 -19.05 -5.46
CA PRO A 160 18.83 -19.11 -5.24
C PRO A 160 19.50 -20.37 -5.81
N ASP A 161 18.84 -21.53 -5.75
CA ASP A 161 19.30 -22.81 -6.28
C ASP A 161 19.42 -22.86 -7.81
N LYS A 162 18.69 -21.99 -8.51
CA LYS A 162 18.76 -21.85 -9.98
C LYS A 162 19.84 -20.90 -10.45
N ILE A 163 20.56 -20.24 -9.54
CA ILE A 163 21.61 -19.29 -9.88
C ILE A 163 22.95 -20.03 -10.02
N ASP A 164 23.45 -20.15 -11.25
CA ASP A 164 24.81 -20.62 -11.50
C ASP A 164 25.81 -19.47 -11.35
N ILE A 165 26.42 -19.35 -10.15
CA ILE A 165 27.39 -18.31 -9.83
C ILE A 165 28.55 -18.28 -10.82
N LYS A 166 29.02 -19.48 -11.31
CA LYS A 166 30.15 -19.53 -12.24
C LYS A 166 29.78 -18.95 -13.62
N LYS A 167 28.60 -19.28 -14.11
CA LYS A 167 28.10 -18.72 -15.39
C LYS A 167 27.85 -17.21 -15.26
N ALA A 168 27.19 -16.77 -14.17
CA ALA A 168 26.96 -15.34 -13.92
C ALA A 168 28.28 -14.55 -13.80
N ALA A 169 29.28 -15.09 -13.08
CA ALA A 169 30.61 -14.50 -13.01
C ALA A 169 31.32 -14.43 -14.38
N SER A 170 31.15 -15.45 -15.22
CA SER A 170 31.68 -15.44 -16.59
C SER A 170 30.99 -14.39 -17.47
N ALA A 171 29.67 -14.20 -17.30
CA ALA A 171 28.93 -13.15 -18.01
C ALA A 171 29.40 -11.74 -17.59
N ILE A 172 29.67 -11.52 -16.29
CA ILE A 172 30.25 -10.28 -15.79
C ILE A 172 31.61 -10.02 -16.44
N GLU A 173 32.46 -11.07 -16.52
CA GLU A 173 33.78 -10.97 -17.13
C GLU A 173 33.72 -10.54 -18.60
N GLN A 174 32.75 -11.05 -19.34
CA GLN A 174 32.61 -10.77 -20.78
C GLN A 174 31.98 -9.43 -21.07
N ASN A 175 30.94 -9.07 -20.35
CA ASN A 175 30.04 -7.97 -20.72
C ASN A 175 30.24 -6.69 -19.91
N PHE A 176 30.85 -6.78 -18.71
CA PHE A 176 31.03 -5.58 -17.87
C PHE A 176 32.30 -4.82 -18.21
N THR A 177 32.18 -3.49 -18.42
CA THR A 177 33.34 -2.58 -18.54
C THR A 177 33.66 -1.96 -17.20
N PRO A 178 34.88 -2.17 -16.65
CA PRO A 178 35.25 -1.62 -15.34
C PRO A 178 35.09 -0.11 -15.26
N THR A 179 34.68 0.38 -14.10
CA THR A 179 34.54 1.79 -13.80
C THR A 179 35.65 2.23 -12.82
N LYS A 180 35.76 3.55 -12.54
CA LYS A 180 36.68 4.02 -11.48
C LYS A 180 36.26 3.56 -10.08
N ALA A 181 35.00 3.15 -9.90
CA ALA A 181 34.44 2.76 -8.61
C ALA A 181 34.51 1.25 -8.34
N TYR A 182 34.44 0.41 -9.39
CA TYR A 182 34.39 -1.05 -9.23
C TYR A 182 35.17 -1.77 -10.34
N SER A 183 35.97 -2.77 -9.95
CA SER A 183 36.59 -3.74 -10.85
C SER A 183 35.64 -4.92 -11.14
N LYS A 184 35.96 -5.72 -12.15
CA LYS A 184 35.25 -6.97 -12.41
C LYS A 184 35.34 -7.94 -11.22
N ASP A 185 36.48 -7.99 -10.56
CA ASP A 185 36.68 -8.89 -9.41
C ASP A 185 35.88 -8.44 -8.19
N ASP A 186 35.71 -7.15 -7.95
CA ASP A 186 34.83 -6.63 -6.90
C ASP A 186 33.38 -7.09 -7.13
N ILE A 187 32.89 -6.99 -8.37
CA ILE A 187 31.51 -7.38 -8.70
C ILE A 187 31.31 -8.90 -8.61
N LYS A 188 32.29 -9.69 -9.07
CA LYS A 188 32.24 -11.17 -8.92
C LYS A 188 32.25 -11.61 -7.46
N THR A 189 33.04 -10.93 -6.63
CA THR A 189 33.06 -11.17 -5.19
C THR A 189 31.71 -10.84 -4.58
N PHE A 190 31.15 -9.69 -4.93
CA PHE A 190 29.84 -9.28 -4.42
C PHE A 190 28.70 -10.16 -4.94
N LEU A 191 28.81 -10.74 -6.15
CA LEU A 191 27.84 -11.72 -6.64
C LEU A 191 27.67 -12.90 -5.65
N THR A 192 28.78 -13.36 -5.05
CA THR A 192 28.71 -14.43 -4.04
C THR A 192 27.94 -13.97 -2.81
N TYR A 193 28.22 -12.76 -2.29
CA TYR A 193 27.51 -12.20 -1.15
C TYR A 193 26.03 -11.94 -1.44
N PHE A 194 25.72 -11.51 -2.67
CA PHE A 194 24.34 -11.31 -3.11
C PHE A 194 23.54 -12.62 -3.10
N VAL A 195 24.12 -13.70 -3.64
CA VAL A 195 23.44 -15.00 -3.69
C VAL A 195 23.29 -15.59 -2.29
N GLU A 196 24.27 -15.39 -1.40
CA GLU A 196 24.21 -15.78 -0.01
C GLU A 196 23.11 -15.00 0.75
N ALA A 197 23.05 -13.68 0.57
CA ALA A 197 21.98 -12.86 1.14
C ALA A 197 20.59 -13.27 0.62
N TYR A 198 20.48 -13.60 -0.67
CA TYR A 198 19.23 -14.10 -1.23
C TYR A 198 18.84 -15.46 -0.64
N LYS A 199 19.80 -16.36 -0.44
CA LYS A 199 19.55 -17.65 0.19
C LYS A 199 19.09 -17.46 1.65
N ASN A 200 19.79 -16.65 2.43
CA ASN A 200 19.41 -16.37 3.82
C ASN A 200 18.02 -15.71 3.91
N TYR A 201 17.69 -14.83 2.95
CA TYR A 201 16.36 -14.26 2.81
C TYR A 201 15.28 -15.36 2.63
N GLU A 202 15.52 -16.34 1.76
CA GLU A 202 14.57 -17.45 1.56
C GLU A 202 14.51 -18.38 2.77
N ASP A 203 15.66 -18.73 3.35
CA ASP A 203 15.76 -19.64 4.49
C ASP A 203 15.13 -19.04 5.76
N SER A 204 15.14 -17.71 5.92
CA SER A 204 14.56 -17.02 7.08
C SER A 204 13.03 -16.98 7.08
N LYS A 205 12.38 -17.29 5.96
CA LYS A 205 10.91 -17.27 5.87
C LYS A 205 10.23 -18.41 6.63
N ASN A 206 10.94 -19.51 6.89
CA ASN A 206 10.32 -20.74 7.39
C ASN A 206 9.08 -21.11 6.55
N ASP A 207 7.88 -21.14 7.14
CA ASP A 207 6.62 -21.47 6.45
C ASP A 207 5.88 -20.25 5.90
N ALA A 208 6.40 -19.04 6.15
CA ALA A 208 5.75 -17.83 5.65
C ALA A 208 6.13 -17.54 4.19
N ILE A 209 5.34 -16.72 3.52
CA ILE A 209 5.52 -16.38 2.11
C ILE A 209 5.55 -14.87 1.89
N ASP A 210 6.37 -14.42 0.95
CA ASP A 210 6.32 -13.04 0.47
C ASP A 210 5.37 -12.91 -0.75
N PHE A 211 5.18 -11.68 -1.24
CA PHE A 211 4.31 -11.41 -2.38
C PHE A 211 4.72 -12.14 -3.68
N SER A 212 6.02 -12.42 -3.86
CA SER A 212 6.49 -13.16 -5.04
C SER A 212 6.23 -14.66 -4.89
N ASP A 213 6.39 -15.19 -3.67
CA ASP A 213 6.07 -16.60 -3.37
C ASP A 213 4.60 -16.88 -3.57
N LEU A 214 3.74 -15.92 -3.21
CA LEU A 214 2.29 -16.06 -3.37
C LEU A 214 1.91 -16.43 -4.80
N LEU A 215 2.49 -15.74 -5.79
CA LEU A 215 2.22 -16.02 -7.19
C LEU A 215 2.80 -17.38 -7.64
N LEU A 216 4.00 -17.71 -7.18
CA LEU A 216 4.65 -18.99 -7.49
C LEU A 216 3.88 -20.17 -6.88
N THR A 217 3.50 -20.07 -5.60
CA THR A 217 2.70 -21.07 -4.91
C THR A 217 1.34 -21.28 -5.59
N PHE A 218 0.72 -20.18 -6.04
CA PHE A 218 -0.53 -20.28 -6.79
C PHE A 218 -0.37 -21.09 -8.08
N LEU A 219 0.70 -20.85 -8.86
CA LEU A 219 0.97 -21.63 -10.08
C LEU A 219 1.11 -23.13 -9.81
N GLU A 220 1.70 -23.51 -8.66
CA GLU A 220 1.89 -24.90 -8.27
C GLU A 220 0.61 -25.56 -7.72
N LYS A 221 -0.23 -24.81 -7.02
CA LYS A 221 -1.34 -25.34 -6.22
C LYS A 221 -2.73 -25.15 -6.85
N PHE A 222 -2.86 -24.35 -7.92
CA PHE A 222 -4.15 -24.11 -8.56
C PHE A 222 -4.72 -25.39 -9.17
N GLN A 223 -5.92 -25.78 -8.74
CA GLN A 223 -6.61 -27.01 -9.16
C GLN A 223 -8.12 -26.77 -9.42
N ALA A 224 -8.58 -25.52 -9.37
CA ALA A 224 -9.99 -25.20 -9.62
C ALA A 224 -10.30 -25.19 -11.15
N ASP A 225 -11.60 -25.14 -11.47
CA ASP A 225 -12.07 -24.94 -12.84
C ASP A 225 -11.66 -23.57 -13.35
N LYS A 226 -11.48 -23.44 -14.66
CA LYS A 226 -11.14 -22.17 -15.30
C LYS A 226 -12.34 -21.23 -15.30
N PHE A 227 -12.06 -19.95 -15.20
CA PHE A 227 -13.08 -18.92 -15.44
C PHE A 227 -13.44 -18.88 -16.92
N GLN A 228 -14.73 -18.74 -17.22
CA GLN A 228 -15.19 -18.60 -18.60
C GLN A 228 -14.62 -17.35 -19.26
N TYR A 229 -14.49 -16.24 -18.47
CA TYR A 229 -13.86 -15.00 -18.91
C TYR A 229 -12.92 -14.42 -17.86
N VAL A 230 -11.68 -14.13 -18.27
CA VAL A 230 -10.71 -13.36 -17.48
C VAL A 230 -10.38 -12.06 -18.21
N LEU A 231 -10.65 -10.93 -17.57
CA LEU A 231 -10.39 -9.60 -18.09
C LEU A 231 -9.27 -8.95 -17.29
N VAL A 232 -8.21 -8.48 -17.97
CA VAL A 232 -7.05 -7.86 -17.32
C VAL A 232 -6.86 -6.44 -17.82
N ASP A 233 -6.86 -5.47 -16.91
CA ASP A 233 -6.49 -4.07 -17.18
C ASP A 233 -4.97 -3.88 -17.03
N GLU A 234 -4.41 -2.90 -17.72
CA GLU A 234 -2.98 -2.53 -17.68
C GLU A 234 -2.03 -3.72 -17.94
N MET A 235 -2.36 -4.60 -18.89
CA MET A 235 -1.60 -5.84 -19.14
C MET A 235 -0.11 -5.65 -19.39
N GLN A 236 0.33 -4.45 -19.82
CA GLN A 236 1.74 -4.16 -20.06
C GLN A 236 2.60 -4.19 -18.78
N ASP A 237 1.96 -4.17 -17.62
CA ASP A 237 2.64 -4.24 -16.33
C ASP A 237 2.78 -5.69 -15.80
N MET A 238 2.19 -6.69 -16.51
CA MET A 238 2.31 -8.09 -16.13
C MET A 238 3.74 -8.60 -16.26
N ASN A 239 4.20 -9.28 -15.23
CA ASN A 239 5.41 -10.10 -15.30
C ASN A 239 5.12 -11.49 -15.90
N GLU A 240 6.18 -12.29 -16.12
CA GLU A 240 6.05 -13.62 -16.74
C GLU A 240 5.17 -14.57 -15.90
N ILE A 241 5.29 -14.54 -14.57
CA ILE A 241 4.49 -15.39 -13.67
C ILE A 241 3.01 -15.02 -13.77
N GLN A 242 2.69 -13.73 -13.75
CA GLN A 242 1.31 -13.25 -13.90
C GLN A 242 0.73 -13.62 -15.28
N SER A 243 1.56 -13.58 -16.32
CA SER A 243 1.17 -14.02 -17.67
C SER A 243 0.82 -15.51 -17.70
N GLN A 244 1.58 -16.35 -17.02
CA GLN A 244 1.30 -17.77 -16.89
C GLN A 244 0.01 -18.02 -16.07
N ILE A 245 -0.21 -17.25 -15.00
CA ILE A 245 -1.43 -17.36 -14.18
C ILE A 245 -2.67 -17.10 -15.06
N VAL A 246 -2.73 -15.99 -15.80
CA VAL A 246 -3.94 -15.67 -16.60
C VAL A 246 -4.18 -16.66 -17.72
N GLU A 247 -3.12 -17.22 -18.36
CA GLU A 247 -3.26 -18.30 -19.35
C GLU A 247 -3.80 -19.60 -18.71
N MET A 248 -3.40 -19.86 -17.45
CA MET A 248 -3.80 -21.08 -16.73
C MET A 248 -5.27 -21.04 -16.29
N ILE A 249 -5.74 -19.90 -15.77
CA ILE A 249 -7.06 -19.77 -15.12
C ILE A 249 -8.20 -19.40 -16.08
N SER A 250 -7.91 -19.08 -17.35
CA SER A 250 -8.92 -18.58 -18.31
C SER A 250 -9.29 -19.58 -19.40
N GLU A 251 -10.58 -19.61 -19.79
CA GLU A 251 -11.04 -20.16 -21.06
C GLU A 251 -10.97 -19.11 -22.16
N ASN A 252 -11.48 -17.90 -21.88
CA ASN A 252 -11.44 -16.76 -22.77
C ASN A 252 -10.71 -15.61 -22.06
N LEU A 253 -9.62 -15.13 -22.65
CA LEU A 253 -8.76 -14.10 -22.08
C LEU A 253 -8.96 -12.78 -22.82
N PHE A 254 -9.24 -11.73 -22.05
CA PHE A 254 -9.45 -10.39 -22.54
C PHE A 254 -8.46 -9.43 -21.90
N LEU A 255 -7.45 -9.00 -22.68
CA LEU A 255 -6.34 -8.18 -22.19
C LEU A 255 -6.45 -6.76 -22.72
N VAL A 256 -6.33 -5.75 -21.84
CA VAL A 256 -6.29 -4.34 -22.26
C VAL A 256 -5.00 -3.71 -21.76
N GLY A 257 -4.31 -2.98 -22.62
CA GLY A 257 -3.07 -2.33 -22.23
C GLY A 257 -2.47 -1.42 -23.30
N ASP A 258 -1.36 -0.79 -22.90
CA ASP A 258 -0.59 0.11 -23.74
C ASP A 258 0.93 -0.10 -23.54
N ALA A 259 1.60 -0.72 -24.47
CA ALA A 259 3.04 -0.98 -24.39
C ALA A 259 3.87 0.31 -24.20
N LYS A 260 3.39 1.45 -24.70
CA LYS A 260 4.01 2.79 -24.54
C LYS A 260 3.94 3.31 -23.09
N GLN A 261 3.09 2.71 -22.23
CA GLN A 261 2.94 3.02 -20.82
C GLN A 261 3.54 1.95 -19.90
N ALA A 262 4.35 1.03 -20.41
CA ALA A 262 5.06 0.03 -19.62
C ALA A 262 6.23 0.68 -18.87
N ILE A 263 6.01 1.12 -17.63
CA ILE A 263 7.00 1.80 -16.78
C ILE A 263 7.31 1.04 -15.49
N PHE A 264 6.81 -0.18 -15.32
CA PHE A 264 7.07 -1.06 -14.19
C PHE A 264 8.04 -2.20 -14.57
N GLY A 265 9.01 -1.92 -15.44
CA GLY A 265 10.06 -2.88 -15.82
C GLY A 265 10.81 -3.45 -14.62
N PHE A 266 11.05 -2.64 -13.59
CA PHE A 266 11.66 -3.06 -12.32
C PHE A 266 10.81 -4.08 -11.50
N GLN A 267 9.56 -4.33 -11.88
CA GLN A 267 8.69 -5.37 -11.31
C GLN A 267 8.55 -6.59 -12.25
N GLY A 268 9.35 -6.64 -13.32
CA GLY A 268 9.30 -7.72 -14.32
C GLY A 268 8.28 -7.52 -15.43
N GLY A 269 7.61 -6.37 -15.50
CA GLY A 269 6.77 -5.98 -16.62
C GLY A 269 7.63 -5.87 -17.90
N SER A 270 7.23 -6.53 -18.98
CA SER A 270 8.02 -6.58 -20.22
C SER A 270 7.15 -6.43 -21.46
N ILE A 271 7.64 -5.62 -22.42
CA ILE A 271 7.04 -5.53 -23.75
C ILE A 271 7.02 -6.90 -24.46
N LYS A 272 7.99 -7.78 -24.16
CA LYS A 272 8.04 -9.13 -24.73
C LYS A 272 6.81 -9.96 -24.34
N ASN A 273 6.31 -9.82 -23.12
CA ASN A 273 5.05 -10.45 -22.68
C ASN A 273 3.86 -9.91 -23.48
N PHE A 274 3.81 -8.59 -23.70
CA PHE A 274 2.79 -7.97 -24.54
C PHE A 274 2.80 -8.55 -25.96
N GLN A 275 3.96 -8.58 -26.61
CA GLN A 275 4.14 -9.13 -27.96
C GLN A 275 3.82 -10.64 -28.04
N LYS A 276 4.04 -11.41 -26.98
CA LYS A 276 3.67 -12.83 -26.89
C LYS A 276 2.17 -13.03 -27.07
N PHE A 277 1.35 -12.22 -26.40
CA PHE A 277 -0.10 -12.26 -26.52
C PHE A 277 -0.60 -11.70 -27.84
N GLU A 278 0.00 -10.65 -28.38
CA GLU A 278 -0.37 -10.10 -29.69
C GLU A 278 -0.26 -11.13 -30.83
N LYS A 279 0.69 -12.07 -30.74
CA LYS A 279 0.86 -13.15 -31.74
C LYS A 279 -0.17 -14.25 -31.60
N LYS A 280 -0.79 -14.42 -30.44
CA LYS A 280 -1.70 -15.54 -30.14
C LYS A 280 -3.17 -15.15 -30.17
N MET A 281 -3.50 -13.86 -30.00
CA MET A 281 -4.85 -13.38 -29.75
C MET A 281 -5.29 -12.42 -30.86
N LYS A 282 -6.59 -12.21 -30.99
CA LYS A 282 -7.15 -11.18 -31.88
C LYS A 282 -6.77 -9.80 -31.38
N LYS A 283 -6.11 -9.00 -32.20
CA LYS A 283 -5.72 -7.63 -31.90
C LYS A 283 -6.83 -6.65 -32.32
N LEU A 284 -7.28 -5.81 -31.36
CA LEU A 284 -8.15 -4.65 -31.61
C LEU A 284 -7.48 -3.39 -31.06
N LEU A 285 -7.81 -2.24 -31.67
CA LEU A 285 -7.27 -0.94 -31.28
C LEU A 285 -8.34 -0.10 -30.59
N LEU A 286 -7.90 0.67 -29.61
CA LEU A 286 -8.69 1.71 -28.94
C LEU A 286 -7.87 3.00 -28.99
N SER A 287 -8.13 3.85 -30.00
CA SER A 287 -7.26 4.97 -30.38
C SER A 287 -7.80 6.34 -29.99
N THR A 288 -9.13 6.52 -29.97
CA THR A 288 -9.77 7.83 -29.75
C THR A 288 -9.51 8.35 -28.33
N ASN A 289 -8.67 9.37 -28.18
CA ASN A 289 -8.39 10.02 -26.90
C ASN A 289 -9.57 10.91 -26.45
N ARG A 290 -9.81 10.93 -25.12
CA ARG A 290 -10.90 11.71 -24.48
C ARG A 290 -10.38 12.56 -23.32
N ARG A 291 -9.09 12.84 -23.30
CA ARG A 291 -8.41 13.48 -22.18
C ARG A 291 -7.73 14.77 -22.59
N SER A 292 -6.78 14.69 -23.50
CA SER A 292 -5.79 15.73 -23.76
C SER A 292 -6.10 16.54 -25.02
N THR A 293 -5.58 17.77 -25.09
CA THR A 293 -5.62 18.59 -26.29
C THR A 293 -4.70 18.03 -27.36
N GLN A 294 -4.95 18.42 -28.63
CA GLN A 294 -4.22 17.91 -29.79
C GLN A 294 -2.72 18.22 -29.70
N GLU A 295 -2.36 19.44 -29.29
CA GLU A 295 -0.98 19.90 -29.24
C GLU A 295 -0.13 19.06 -28.23
N ILE A 296 -0.72 18.65 -27.11
CA ILE A 296 -0.07 17.75 -26.14
C ILE A 296 0.15 16.37 -26.74
N LEU A 297 -0.86 15.85 -27.48
CA LEU A 297 -0.77 14.54 -28.10
C LEU A 297 0.23 14.52 -29.26
N ASP A 298 0.23 15.53 -30.10
CA ASP A 298 1.19 15.67 -31.24
C ASP A 298 2.62 15.73 -30.73
N TYR A 299 2.88 16.56 -29.69
CA TYR A 299 4.18 16.63 -29.04
C TYR A 299 4.57 15.28 -28.42
N SER A 300 3.68 14.64 -27.67
CA SER A 300 3.96 13.36 -27.01
C SER A 300 4.25 12.25 -28.03
N LYS A 301 3.49 12.20 -29.11
CA LYS A 301 3.64 11.25 -30.22
C LYS A 301 4.99 11.39 -30.90
N GLU A 302 5.31 12.59 -31.41
CA GLU A 302 6.56 12.80 -32.14
C GLU A 302 7.79 12.66 -31.24
N TYR A 303 7.72 13.18 -30.00
CA TYR A 303 8.78 12.96 -29.00
C TYR A 303 9.09 11.48 -28.79
N PHE A 304 8.05 10.63 -28.73
CA PHE A 304 8.17 9.18 -28.54
C PHE A 304 8.67 8.48 -29.80
N LEU A 305 8.08 8.77 -30.96
CA LEU A 305 8.40 8.12 -32.24
C LEU A 305 9.82 8.42 -32.73
N ASP A 306 10.34 9.59 -32.45
CA ASP A 306 11.72 9.97 -32.82
C ASP A 306 12.81 9.23 -32.03
N ARG A 307 12.45 8.61 -30.89
CA ARG A 307 13.41 8.03 -29.94
C ARG A 307 13.24 6.53 -29.71
N THR A 308 12.10 5.96 -30.11
CA THR A 308 11.86 4.52 -29.92
C THR A 308 12.52 3.70 -31.01
N GLU A 309 13.07 2.53 -30.63
CA GLU A 309 13.57 1.54 -31.58
C GLU A 309 12.45 0.84 -32.37
N HIS A 310 11.21 0.88 -31.85
CA HIS A 310 10.04 0.21 -32.44
C HIS A 310 9.11 1.12 -33.21
N ARG A 311 9.65 2.17 -33.86
CA ARG A 311 8.89 3.23 -34.57
C ARG A 311 7.77 2.67 -35.45
N ALA A 312 8.06 1.69 -36.30
CA ALA A 312 7.10 1.17 -37.29
C ALA A 312 5.86 0.52 -36.67
N ILE A 313 5.96 0.00 -35.41
CA ILE A 313 4.86 -0.60 -34.67
C ILE A 313 4.03 0.52 -34.04
N PHE A 314 4.66 1.41 -33.33
CA PHE A 314 3.97 2.45 -32.56
C PHE A 314 3.38 3.56 -33.47
N GLU A 315 3.96 3.81 -34.62
CA GLU A 315 3.41 4.76 -35.58
C GLU A 315 2.00 4.35 -36.04
N LYS A 316 1.77 3.05 -36.30
CA LYS A 316 0.44 2.52 -36.64
C LYS A 316 -0.55 2.61 -35.47
N GLU A 317 -0.09 2.38 -34.25
CA GLU A 317 -0.93 2.46 -33.04
C GLU A 317 -1.30 3.89 -32.70
N LEU A 318 -0.46 4.86 -33.03
CA LEU A 318 -0.66 6.30 -32.83
C LEU A 318 -1.18 7.04 -34.11
N GLU A 319 -1.65 6.31 -35.14
CA GLU A 319 -2.14 6.92 -36.39
C GLU A 319 -3.35 7.83 -36.13
N ASN A 320 -4.32 7.38 -35.32
CA ASN A 320 -5.53 8.13 -34.98
C ASN A 320 -5.50 8.61 -33.51
N PHE A 321 -4.39 9.24 -33.13
CA PHE A 321 -4.21 9.77 -31.76
C PHE A 321 -4.75 11.20 -31.68
N ASP A 322 -6.07 11.34 -31.83
CA ASP A 322 -6.77 12.63 -31.94
C ASP A 322 -7.17 13.15 -30.55
N GLY A 323 -6.92 14.44 -30.33
CA GLY A 323 -7.25 15.14 -29.09
C GLY A 323 -8.72 15.59 -28.99
N VAL A 324 -9.18 15.88 -27.77
CA VAL A 324 -10.57 16.32 -27.49
C VAL A 324 -10.85 17.72 -28.00
N SER A 325 -9.83 18.57 -28.10
CA SER A 325 -9.92 19.98 -28.53
C SER A 325 -8.55 20.48 -28.96
N LYS A 326 -8.50 21.66 -29.51
CA LYS A 326 -7.26 22.43 -29.70
C LYS A 326 -6.88 23.09 -28.38
N GLY A 327 -5.57 23.18 -28.08
CA GLY A 327 -5.00 23.75 -26.89
C GLY A 327 -3.79 24.64 -27.13
N VAL A 328 -2.83 24.58 -26.26
CA VAL A 328 -1.55 25.30 -26.38
C VAL A 328 -0.42 24.29 -26.48
N VAL A 329 0.62 24.66 -27.22
CA VAL A 329 1.82 23.83 -27.33
C VAL A 329 2.52 23.72 -25.99
N PRO A 330 3.10 22.56 -25.63
CA PRO A 330 3.89 22.39 -24.43
C PRO A 330 5.02 23.40 -24.33
N LYS A 331 5.26 23.90 -23.10
CA LYS A 331 6.36 24.83 -22.80
C LYS A 331 7.45 24.16 -21.99
N ILE A 332 8.69 24.41 -22.40
CA ILE A 332 9.89 23.86 -21.78
C ILE A 332 10.66 25.03 -21.19
N PHE A 333 10.94 24.96 -19.89
CA PHE A 333 11.70 25.97 -19.17
C PHE A 333 13.10 25.44 -18.89
N SER A 334 14.09 26.17 -19.40
CA SER A 334 15.50 25.96 -19.07
C SER A 334 15.88 26.94 -17.98
N THR A 335 16.00 26.45 -16.72
CA THR A 335 16.22 27.33 -15.58
C THR A 335 17.18 26.71 -14.57
N GLY A 336 17.97 27.58 -13.91
CA GLY A 336 18.73 27.25 -12.70
C GLY A 336 17.90 27.33 -11.42
N ALA A 337 16.68 27.92 -11.48
CA ALA A 337 15.77 28.12 -10.36
C ALA A 337 14.44 27.34 -10.50
N PRO A 338 14.48 25.98 -10.47
CA PRO A 338 13.29 25.16 -10.72
C PRO A 338 12.17 25.40 -9.72
N PHE A 339 12.46 25.66 -8.45
CA PHE A 339 11.43 25.89 -7.42
C PHE A 339 10.72 27.22 -7.60
N ALA A 340 11.45 28.29 -7.89
CA ALA A 340 10.86 29.59 -8.19
C ALA A 340 9.95 29.52 -9.42
N LYS A 341 10.34 28.75 -10.44
CA LYS A 341 9.53 28.54 -11.63
C LYS A 341 8.26 27.72 -11.35
N ILE A 342 8.35 26.68 -10.52
CA ILE A 342 7.17 25.91 -10.07
C ILE A 342 6.17 26.85 -9.40
N LEU A 343 6.63 27.72 -8.46
CA LEU A 343 5.77 28.66 -7.75
C LEU A 343 5.12 29.67 -8.70
N SER A 344 5.86 30.17 -9.68
CA SER A 344 5.32 31.07 -10.73
C SER A 344 4.20 30.37 -11.51
N LEU A 345 4.45 29.14 -12.00
CA LEU A 345 3.48 28.39 -12.79
C LEU A 345 2.22 28.00 -11.99
N ILE A 346 2.35 27.71 -10.69
CA ILE A 346 1.19 27.51 -9.80
C ILE A 346 0.35 28.78 -9.75
N LYS A 347 0.96 29.96 -9.54
CA LYS A 347 0.27 31.24 -9.48
C LYS A 347 -0.41 31.59 -10.82
N GLU A 348 0.27 31.39 -11.93
CA GLU A 348 -0.24 31.65 -13.29
C GLU A 348 -1.41 30.73 -13.68
N ASN A 349 -1.56 29.58 -13.02
CA ASN A 349 -2.62 28.61 -13.27
C ASN A 349 -3.50 28.36 -12.05
N SER A 350 -3.70 29.37 -11.21
CA SER A 350 -4.51 29.30 -9.98
C SER A 350 -6.00 29.00 -10.26
N ASP A 351 -6.48 29.18 -11.48
CA ASP A 351 -7.82 28.88 -11.96
C ASP A 351 -7.97 27.43 -12.48
N ALA A 352 -6.88 26.67 -12.54
CA ALA A 352 -6.90 25.29 -13.00
C ALA A 352 -7.68 24.39 -12.02
N LYS A 353 -8.43 23.42 -12.56
CA LYS A 353 -9.18 22.44 -11.76
C LYS A 353 -8.25 21.52 -10.99
N SER A 354 -7.10 21.20 -11.56
CA SER A 354 -6.07 20.37 -10.93
C SER A 354 -4.70 20.65 -11.53
N ILE A 355 -3.66 20.68 -10.69
CA ILE A 355 -2.27 20.85 -11.07
C ILE A 355 -1.48 19.63 -10.59
N GLY A 356 -0.90 18.87 -11.51
CA GLY A 356 0.00 17.76 -11.19
C GLY A 356 1.46 18.18 -11.28
N ILE A 357 2.18 18.20 -10.16
CA ILE A 357 3.64 18.35 -10.16
C ILE A 357 4.22 16.95 -10.16
N ILE A 358 4.77 16.53 -11.31
CA ILE A 358 5.22 15.16 -11.54
C ILE A 358 6.74 15.10 -11.56
N THR A 359 7.33 14.24 -10.71
CA THR A 359 8.78 14.05 -10.60
C THR A 359 9.19 12.61 -10.91
N ARG A 360 10.49 12.37 -11.14
CA ARG A 360 11.00 11.00 -11.34
C ARG A 360 11.38 10.30 -10.04
N LYS A 361 11.79 11.03 -9.01
CA LYS A 361 12.35 10.48 -7.77
C LYS A 361 11.65 11.05 -6.54
N ASN A 362 11.50 10.22 -5.50
CA ASN A 362 10.96 10.66 -4.21
C ASN A 362 11.77 11.80 -3.57
N ARG A 363 13.08 11.83 -3.75
CA ARG A 363 13.92 12.94 -3.25
C ARG A 363 13.46 14.31 -3.79
N GLN A 364 13.08 14.38 -5.09
CA GLN A 364 12.56 15.63 -5.68
C GLN A 364 11.23 16.05 -5.03
N ILE A 365 10.41 15.07 -4.61
CA ILE A 365 9.17 15.38 -3.88
C ILE A 365 9.50 16.05 -2.54
N ILE A 366 10.46 15.51 -1.78
CA ILE A 366 10.87 16.09 -0.50
C ILE A 366 11.37 17.53 -0.68
N GLU A 367 12.21 17.76 -1.69
CA GLU A 367 12.75 19.09 -2.00
C GLU A 367 11.64 20.08 -2.39
N ILE A 368 10.73 19.69 -3.30
CA ILE A 368 9.62 20.55 -3.74
C ILE A 368 8.62 20.76 -2.60
N SER A 369 8.29 19.72 -1.81
CA SER A 369 7.36 19.84 -0.70
C SER A 369 7.84 20.87 0.34
N SER A 370 9.12 20.86 0.65
CA SER A 370 9.73 21.85 1.55
C SER A 370 9.54 23.30 1.05
N HIS A 371 9.71 23.52 -0.26
CA HIS A 371 9.50 24.86 -0.84
C HIS A 371 8.01 25.26 -0.87
N LEU A 372 7.10 24.32 -1.12
CA LEU A 372 5.66 24.60 -1.07
C LEU A 372 5.19 24.93 0.35
N ASP A 373 5.68 24.16 1.33
CA ASP A 373 5.39 24.36 2.76
C ASP A 373 5.87 25.75 3.21
N ASN A 374 7.06 26.18 2.78
CA ASN A 374 7.63 27.49 3.08
C ASN A 374 6.81 28.69 2.54
N HIS A 375 6.07 28.46 1.47
CA HIS A 375 5.23 29.49 0.86
C HIS A 375 3.75 29.33 1.25
N ASN A 376 3.44 28.48 2.23
CA ASN A 376 2.08 28.18 2.69
C ASN A 376 1.15 27.77 1.54
N ILE A 377 1.65 26.95 0.59
CA ILE A 377 0.88 26.41 -0.51
C ILE A 377 0.38 25.03 -0.13
N ASP A 378 -0.92 24.84 -0.07
CA ASP A 378 -1.54 23.54 0.18
C ASP A 378 -1.43 22.62 -1.04
N TYR A 379 -1.02 21.37 -0.78
CA TYR A 379 -0.90 20.32 -1.81
C TYR A 379 -1.18 18.95 -1.19
N THR A 380 -1.57 18.00 -2.04
CA THR A 380 -1.57 16.56 -1.70
C THR A 380 -0.30 15.92 -2.24
N THR A 381 0.22 14.91 -1.55
CA THR A 381 1.35 14.12 -2.05
C THR A 381 1.10 12.63 -1.86
N THR A 382 1.71 11.84 -2.73
CA THR A 382 1.68 10.38 -2.68
C THR A 382 2.98 9.77 -2.12
N SER A 383 3.85 10.57 -1.51
CA SER A 383 5.15 10.15 -0.96
C SER A 383 5.43 10.87 0.36
N SER A 384 6.39 10.35 1.12
CA SER A 384 6.84 10.94 2.38
C SER A 384 7.24 12.40 2.21
N LYS A 385 6.87 13.22 3.19
CA LYS A 385 7.23 14.65 3.27
C LYS A 385 8.48 14.85 4.11
N SER A 386 9.02 16.07 4.07
CA SER A 386 10.11 16.49 4.98
C SER A 386 9.69 16.38 6.45
N THR A 387 8.44 16.74 6.77
CA THR A 387 7.87 16.61 8.12
C THR A 387 7.80 15.17 8.64
N THR A 388 7.59 14.18 7.76
CA THR A 388 7.63 12.76 8.13
C THR A 388 9.04 12.34 8.55
N GLN A 389 10.07 12.79 7.83
CA GLN A 389 11.47 12.49 8.19
C GLN A 389 11.89 13.20 9.47
N GLU A 390 11.46 14.44 9.68
CA GLU A 390 11.68 15.18 10.91
C GLU A 390 11.09 14.44 12.11
N ALA A 391 9.80 14.08 12.04
CA ALA A 391 9.11 13.33 13.06
C ALA A 391 9.82 12.00 13.35
N ARG A 392 10.22 11.27 12.31
CA ARG A 392 10.93 9.99 12.44
C ARG A 392 12.25 10.17 13.18
N ASN A 393 13.06 11.15 12.77
CA ASN A 393 14.36 11.40 13.37
C ASN A 393 14.25 11.79 14.84
N GLU A 394 13.30 12.67 15.18
CA GLU A 394 13.12 13.09 16.57
C GLU A 394 12.60 11.95 17.46
N ILE A 395 11.60 11.20 17.02
CA ILE A 395 11.07 10.07 17.79
C ILE A 395 12.17 9.02 18.01
N ILE A 396 12.90 8.65 16.96
CA ILE A 396 13.99 7.66 17.08
C ILE A 396 15.10 8.17 17.98
N THR A 397 15.50 9.44 17.85
CA THR A 397 16.54 10.04 18.69
C THR A 397 16.12 10.05 20.16
N PHE A 398 14.87 10.40 20.45
CA PHE A 398 14.33 10.38 21.80
C PHE A 398 14.34 8.95 22.38
N ILE A 399 13.80 7.97 21.69
CA ILE A 399 13.78 6.58 22.16
C ILE A 399 15.20 6.02 22.34
N LYS A 400 16.13 6.34 21.42
CA LYS A 400 17.55 5.97 21.58
C LYS A 400 18.14 6.51 22.88
N GLY A 401 17.90 7.77 23.19
CA GLY A 401 18.40 8.37 24.42
C GLY A 401 17.81 7.77 25.70
N LEU A 402 16.55 7.32 25.64
CA LEU A 402 15.89 6.64 26.78
C LEU A 402 16.46 5.24 27.02
N LEU A 403 16.70 4.48 25.95
CA LEU A 403 17.15 3.08 26.04
C LEU A 403 18.67 2.93 26.16
N SER A 404 19.46 3.93 25.79
CA SER A 404 20.93 3.88 25.78
C SER A 404 21.55 4.34 27.09
N ASP A 405 22.67 3.73 27.44
CA ASP A 405 23.57 4.23 28.51
C ASP A 405 24.65 5.19 27.99
N ASP A 406 24.75 5.38 26.66
CA ASP A 406 25.69 6.33 26.04
C ASP A 406 25.25 7.76 26.28
N ILE A 407 26.08 8.51 27.01
CA ILE A 407 25.85 9.92 27.32
C ILE A 407 25.59 10.80 26.09
N LYS A 408 26.21 10.49 24.94
CA LYS A 408 26.02 11.25 23.71
C LYS A 408 24.60 11.07 23.17
N GLN A 409 24.06 9.86 23.26
CA GLN A 409 22.69 9.59 22.82
C GLN A 409 21.67 10.22 23.75
N LYS A 410 21.93 10.21 25.06
CA LYS A 410 21.09 10.91 26.05
C LYS A 410 21.11 12.42 25.81
N ILE A 411 22.27 13.03 25.59
CA ILE A 411 22.37 14.45 25.24
C ILE A 411 21.63 14.76 23.94
N SER A 412 21.76 13.92 22.91
CA SER A 412 21.00 14.10 21.67
C SER A 412 19.49 14.08 21.90
N ALA A 413 19.00 13.19 22.77
CA ALA A 413 17.58 13.14 23.14
C ALA A 413 17.09 14.39 23.86
N THR A 414 17.96 15.12 24.60
CA THR A 414 17.58 16.39 25.26
C THR A 414 17.22 17.49 24.28
N PHE A 415 17.67 17.42 23.02
CA PHE A 415 17.34 18.39 21.98
C PHE A 415 16.05 18.07 21.23
N THR A 416 15.43 16.92 21.48
CA THR A 416 14.16 16.57 20.83
C THR A 416 12.99 17.29 21.49
N THR A 417 11.91 17.46 20.76
CA THR A 417 10.66 18.07 21.27
C THR A 417 9.95 17.24 22.33
N PHE A 418 10.35 15.98 22.50
CA PHE A 418 9.84 15.07 23.56
C PHE A 418 10.60 15.25 24.88
N SER A 419 11.70 15.96 24.85
CA SER A 419 12.58 16.12 26.02
C SER A 419 11.89 16.88 27.15
N PRO A 420 12.04 16.44 28.40
CA PRO A 420 11.59 17.20 29.59
C PRO A 420 12.53 18.36 29.95
N TYR A 421 13.61 18.55 29.21
CA TYR A 421 14.57 19.63 29.39
C TYR A 421 14.31 20.76 28.40
N SER A 422 14.60 21.99 28.82
CA SER A 422 14.65 23.17 27.94
C SER A 422 15.84 23.09 26.98
N LEU A 423 15.78 23.81 25.86
CA LEU A 423 16.91 23.92 24.93
C LEU A 423 18.14 24.52 25.59
N GLN A 424 17.97 25.38 26.55
CA GLN A 424 19.10 25.98 27.33
C GLN A 424 19.79 24.90 28.16
N GLU A 425 19.06 24.07 28.90
CA GLU A 425 19.61 22.93 29.66
C GLU A 425 20.29 21.94 28.72
N ALA A 426 19.66 21.58 27.61
CA ALA A 426 20.23 20.67 26.60
C ALA A 426 21.58 21.21 26.06
N PHE A 427 21.66 22.52 25.82
CA PHE A 427 22.88 23.17 25.37
C PHE A 427 23.98 23.12 26.45
N GLU A 428 23.67 23.34 27.73
CA GLU A 428 24.65 23.21 28.81
C GLU A 428 25.21 21.79 28.91
N PHE A 429 24.35 20.77 28.80
CA PHE A 429 24.82 19.36 28.74
C PHE A 429 25.73 19.09 27.53
N SER A 430 25.49 19.73 26.40
CA SER A 430 26.30 19.53 25.18
C SER A 430 27.67 20.15 25.24
N LYS A 431 27.89 21.24 26.03
CA LYS A 431 29.16 21.95 26.11
C LYS A 431 30.27 21.07 26.66
N ASP A 432 29.99 20.21 27.59
CA ASP A 432 30.97 19.38 28.27
C ASP A 432 30.57 17.89 28.39
N ALA A 433 30.14 17.36 27.25
CA ALA A 433 29.63 15.98 27.13
C ALA A 433 30.64 14.91 27.63
N LYS A 434 31.94 15.22 27.73
CA LYS A 434 32.96 14.29 28.21
C LYS A 434 32.98 14.17 29.72
N ASN A 435 32.58 15.23 30.42
CA ASN A 435 32.61 15.32 31.88
C ASN A 435 31.27 15.02 32.55
N HIS A 436 30.18 14.95 31.76
CA HIS A 436 28.87 14.55 32.29
C HIS A 436 28.72 13.01 32.34
N SER A 437 28.19 12.52 33.46
CA SER A 437 27.79 11.13 33.57
C SER A 437 26.31 10.96 33.12
N SER A 438 25.96 9.78 32.67
CA SER A 438 24.56 9.46 32.29
C SER A 438 23.57 9.68 33.43
N THR A 439 24.05 9.67 34.70
CA THR A 439 23.25 9.92 35.90
C THR A 439 22.86 11.38 36.10
N GLU A 440 23.56 12.35 35.46
CA GLU A 440 23.25 13.77 35.57
C GLU A 440 22.05 14.20 34.71
N ILE A 441 21.61 13.35 33.77
CA ILE A 441 20.41 13.55 32.95
C ILE A 441 19.25 12.74 33.57
N GLU A 442 18.95 13.03 34.84
CA GLU A 442 18.04 12.22 35.66
C GLU A 442 16.62 12.15 35.13
N LYS A 443 16.11 13.25 34.53
CA LYS A 443 14.73 13.26 33.99
C LYS A 443 14.56 12.28 32.84
N LEU A 444 15.59 11.99 32.01
CA LEU A 444 15.53 10.94 31.00
C LEU A 444 15.70 9.54 31.60
N ASN A 445 16.34 9.43 32.77
CA ASN A 445 16.50 8.14 33.46
C ASN A 445 15.20 7.68 34.13
N SER A 446 14.27 8.58 34.45
CA SER A 446 12.95 8.21 34.97
C SER A 446 12.13 7.41 33.95
N TRP A 447 12.47 7.52 32.67
CA TRP A 447 11.91 6.78 31.55
C TRP A 447 12.80 5.63 31.08
N LYS A 448 13.81 5.21 31.87
CA LYS A 448 14.68 4.09 31.50
C LYS A 448 13.85 2.84 31.38
N THR A 449 13.35 2.63 30.17
CA THR A 449 12.57 1.47 29.80
C THR A 449 13.54 0.39 29.33
N ASP A 450 13.47 -0.79 29.92
CA ASP A 450 14.03 -1.97 29.27
C ASP A 450 13.32 -2.20 27.93
N LEU A 451 13.95 -2.93 27.00
CA LEU A 451 13.33 -3.40 25.76
C LEU A 451 12.16 -4.36 26.09
N ASN A 452 11.12 -3.80 26.67
CA ASN A 452 9.92 -4.49 27.11
C ASN A 452 8.71 -3.84 26.46
N LYS A 453 7.84 -4.65 25.86
CA LYS A 453 6.65 -4.19 25.15
C LYS A 453 5.76 -3.31 26.00
N ASP A 454 5.47 -3.71 27.25
CA ASP A 454 4.55 -2.98 28.12
C ASP A 454 5.08 -1.57 28.46
N ASN A 455 6.39 -1.43 28.70
CA ASN A 455 7.03 -0.15 28.97
C ASN A 455 7.02 0.77 27.75
N LEU A 456 7.27 0.21 26.56
CA LEU A 456 7.23 0.96 25.30
C LEU A 456 5.79 1.34 24.93
N ASP A 457 4.81 0.49 25.18
CA ASP A 457 3.39 0.80 25.00
C ASP A 457 2.98 1.99 25.88
N GLN A 458 3.42 2.01 27.14
CA GLN A 458 3.16 3.12 28.05
C GLN A 458 3.85 4.41 27.58
N LEU A 459 5.12 4.35 27.18
CA LEU A 459 5.86 5.50 26.66
C LEU A 459 5.14 6.14 25.44
N PHE A 460 4.69 5.30 24.51
CA PHE A 460 3.96 5.81 23.35
C PHE A 460 2.62 6.41 23.73
N SER A 461 1.87 5.77 24.62
CA SER A 461 0.54 6.24 25.04
C SER A 461 0.58 7.53 25.86
N ASP A 462 1.54 7.65 26.79
CA ASP A 462 1.58 8.73 27.76
C ASP A 462 2.37 9.96 27.26
N GLU A 463 3.37 9.75 26.37
CA GLU A 463 4.29 10.83 25.98
C GLU A 463 4.30 11.05 24.45
N ILE A 464 4.55 10.00 23.65
CA ILE A 464 4.82 10.20 22.22
C ILE A 464 3.54 10.57 21.45
N TYR A 465 2.47 9.78 21.58
CA TYR A 465 1.22 10.05 20.85
C TYR A 465 0.57 11.38 21.22
N PRO A 466 0.44 11.78 22.50
CA PRO A 466 -0.15 13.05 22.86
C PRO A 466 0.56 14.24 22.23
N LEU A 467 1.90 14.26 22.25
CA LEU A 467 2.66 15.31 21.61
C LEU A 467 2.52 15.28 20.07
N CYS A 468 2.55 14.08 19.46
CA CYS A 468 2.36 13.93 18.01
C CYS A 468 0.98 14.41 17.55
N VAL A 469 -0.08 14.18 18.30
CA VAL A 469 -1.42 14.73 18.04
C VAL A 469 -1.38 16.27 18.01
N SER A 470 -0.62 16.89 18.89
CA SER A 470 -0.50 18.35 18.89
C SER A 470 0.27 18.89 17.69
N LYS A 471 1.19 18.10 17.12
CA LYS A 471 2.09 18.52 16.02
C LYS A 471 1.53 18.29 14.61
N GLY A 472 0.69 17.29 14.42
CA GLY A 472 0.08 17.06 13.12
C GLY A 472 -0.12 15.59 12.74
N ALA A 473 -0.84 15.38 11.63
CA ALA A 473 -1.18 14.04 11.13
C ALA A 473 0.06 13.21 10.76
N GLU A 474 1.05 13.83 10.13
CA GLU A 474 2.31 13.17 9.74
C GLU A 474 3.10 12.70 10.96
N TRP A 475 3.14 13.49 12.02
CA TRP A 475 3.78 13.12 13.28
C TRP A 475 3.10 11.91 13.92
N PHE A 476 1.78 11.94 14.00
CA PHE A 476 1.02 10.84 14.61
C PHE A 476 1.17 9.54 13.81
N SER A 477 1.01 9.60 12.48
CA SER A 477 1.15 8.41 11.63
C SER A 477 2.58 7.85 11.62
N THR A 478 3.60 8.71 11.72
CA THR A 478 4.99 8.30 11.85
C THR A 478 5.23 7.59 13.18
N ALA A 479 4.71 8.14 14.28
CA ALA A 479 4.79 7.48 15.58
C ALA A 479 4.10 6.11 15.58
N ALA A 480 2.92 6.00 14.97
CA ALA A 480 2.21 4.73 14.83
C ALA A 480 3.00 3.70 14.00
N SER A 481 3.62 4.14 12.90
CA SER A 481 4.47 3.27 12.08
C SER A 481 5.71 2.78 12.84
N ILE A 482 6.40 3.66 13.57
CA ILE A 482 7.56 3.29 14.39
C ILE A 482 7.13 2.29 15.47
N LYS A 483 5.99 2.53 16.12
CA LYS A 483 5.46 1.60 17.15
C LYS A 483 5.18 0.23 16.58
N THR A 484 4.59 0.16 15.38
CA THR A 484 4.35 -1.11 14.68
C THR A 484 5.66 -1.85 14.41
N GLN A 485 6.71 -1.13 13.94
CA GLN A 485 8.04 -1.73 13.71
C GLN A 485 8.68 -2.21 15.01
N ILE A 486 8.52 -1.49 16.11
CA ILE A 486 8.98 -1.91 17.43
C ILE A 486 8.28 -3.21 17.85
N ASP A 487 6.95 -3.26 17.71
CA ASP A 487 6.17 -4.44 18.06
C ASP A 487 6.58 -5.67 17.25
N GLU A 488 6.78 -5.49 15.94
CA GLU A 488 7.27 -6.52 15.03
C GLU A 488 8.67 -7.02 15.47
N TYR A 489 9.60 -6.11 15.77
CA TYR A 489 10.95 -6.50 16.21
C TYR A 489 10.95 -7.24 17.55
N LEU A 490 10.09 -6.86 18.48
CA LEU A 490 9.98 -7.51 19.79
C LEU A 490 9.41 -8.95 19.74
N THR A 491 8.96 -9.42 18.57
CA THR A 491 8.61 -10.83 18.38
C THR A 491 9.83 -11.74 18.20
N PHE A 492 11.03 -11.18 18.01
CA PHE A 492 12.26 -11.95 17.86
C PHE A 492 12.66 -12.63 19.19
N GLU A 493 13.30 -13.80 19.13
CA GLU A 493 13.66 -14.56 20.34
C GLU A 493 14.62 -13.82 21.27
N LEU A 494 15.54 -13.02 20.70
CA LEU A 494 16.57 -12.28 21.44
C LEU A 494 16.69 -10.84 20.93
N PRO A 495 15.75 -9.96 21.24
CA PRO A 495 15.81 -8.58 20.81
C PRO A 495 16.97 -7.83 21.47
N THR A 496 17.75 -7.08 20.68
CA THR A 496 18.87 -6.26 21.13
C THR A 496 18.61 -4.78 20.86
N PHE A 497 19.30 -3.89 21.61
CA PHE A 497 19.20 -2.45 21.40
C PHE A 497 19.63 -2.05 19.96
N GLU A 498 20.79 -2.51 19.53
CA GLU A 498 21.32 -2.21 18.20
C GLU A 498 20.39 -2.76 17.10
N GLY A 499 19.96 -4.02 17.25
CA GLY A 499 19.06 -4.66 16.29
C GLY A 499 17.73 -3.94 16.15
N LEU A 500 17.13 -3.44 17.24
CA LEU A 500 15.90 -2.66 17.20
C LEU A 500 16.06 -1.42 16.29
N PHE A 501 17.12 -0.64 16.49
CA PHE A 501 17.30 0.57 15.70
C PHE A 501 17.73 0.29 14.27
N ASP A 502 18.40 -0.82 14.02
CA ASP A 502 18.67 -1.31 12.66
C ASP A 502 17.36 -1.69 11.96
N PHE A 503 16.50 -2.42 12.65
CA PHE A 503 15.20 -2.82 12.13
C PHE A 503 14.30 -1.59 11.82
N ILE A 504 14.24 -0.63 12.73
CA ILE A 504 13.53 0.63 12.48
C ILE A 504 14.16 1.40 11.30
N ALA A 505 15.50 1.46 11.20
CA ALA A 505 16.18 2.19 10.14
C ALA A 505 15.90 1.64 8.73
N ILE A 506 15.69 0.34 8.61
CA ILE A 506 15.34 -0.33 7.33
C ILE A 506 13.85 -0.28 7.03
N GLY A 507 13.01 0.01 8.01
CA GLY A 507 11.56 0.06 7.87
C GLY A 507 11.09 1.12 6.89
N GLU A 508 9.89 0.92 6.32
CA GLU A 508 9.27 1.93 5.47
C GLU A 508 8.82 3.13 6.28
N GLU A 509 8.99 4.32 5.70
CA GLU A 509 8.47 5.54 6.30
C GLU A 509 6.93 5.54 6.25
N ALA A 510 6.30 6.01 7.33
CA ALA A 510 4.86 6.20 7.36
C ALA A 510 4.44 7.19 6.29
N TYR A 511 3.38 6.82 5.58
CA TYR A 511 2.76 7.66 4.57
C TYR A 511 1.34 8.03 5.00
N THR A 512 1.08 9.34 5.11
CA THR A 512 -0.25 9.86 5.39
C THR A 512 -0.78 10.55 4.14
N GLU A 513 -1.78 9.97 3.50
CA GLU A 513 -2.51 10.66 2.44
C GLU A 513 -3.38 11.72 3.09
N ARG A 514 -3.01 13.00 2.92
CA ARG A 514 -3.91 14.09 3.28
C ARG A 514 -5.01 14.15 2.24
N ASN A 515 -6.23 13.82 2.65
CA ASN A 515 -7.43 14.00 1.84
C ASN A 515 -7.92 15.45 1.86
N LYS A 516 -7.02 16.45 1.92
CA LYS A 516 -7.43 17.83 1.61
C LYS A 516 -7.82 17.87 0.14
N GLN A 517 -8.98 18.41 -0.16
CA GLN A 517 -9.35 18.80 -1.54
C GLN A 517 -8.46 19.96 -1.98
N THR A 518 -7.22 19.66 -2.33
CA THR A 518 -6.32 20.64 -2.91
C THR A 518 -6.28 20.46 -4.41
N THR A 519 -6.17 21.58 -5.11
CA THR A 519 -6.02 21.58 -6.56
C THR A 519 -4.64 21.07 -7.00
N ILE A 520 -3.64 21.03 -6.08
CA ILE A 520 -2.26 20.69 -6.38
C ILE A 520 -1.94 19.28 -5.86
N THR A 521 -1.40 18.43 -6.75
CA THR A 521 -0.89 17.09 -6.41
C THR A 521 0.58 16.99 -6.75
N LEU A 522 1.43 16.70 -5.76
CA LEU A 522 2.87 16.42 -5.92
C LEU A 522 3.11 14.90 -5.89
N THR A 523 3.64 14.35 -6.98
CA THR A 523 3.72 12.88 -7.14
C THR A 523 4.87 12.45 -8.05
N THR A 524 5.24 11.16 -7.95
CA THR A 524 6.16 10.57 -8.96
C THR A 524 5.40 10.08 -10.18
N VAL A 525 6.09 9.91 -11.32
CA VAL A 525 5.51 9.40 -12.57
C VAL A 525 4.78 8.06 -12.35
N HIS A 526 5.40 7.13 -11.61
CA HIS A 526 4.82 5.82 -11.33
C HIS A 526 3.48 5.91 -10.58
N LYS A 527 3.40 6.80 -9.60
CA LYS A 527 2.18 7.04 -8.82
C LYS A 527 1.16 7.95 -9.52
N ALA A 528 1.59 8.71 -10.54
CA ALA A 528 0.73 9.49 -11.43
C ALA A 528 0.06 8.63 -12.51
N LYS A 529 0.53 7.40 -12.75
CA LYS A 529 -0.08 6.49 -13.72
C LYS A 529 -1.55 6.24 -13.36
N GLY A 530 -2.42 6.27 -14.34
CA GLY A 530 -3.88 6.18 -14.13
C GLY A 530 -4.56 7.50 -13.77
N ARG A 531 -3.83 8.54 -13.31
CA ARG A 531 -4.38 9.87 -13.01
C ARG A 531 -4.29 10.80 -14.22
N SER A 532 -5.02 11.92 -14.18
CA SER A 532 -4.86 13.06 -15.10
C SER A 532 -5.01 14.38 -14.37
N PHE A 533 -4.48 15.44 -14.94
CA PHE A 533 -4.48 16.78 -14.37
C PHE A 533 -4.75 17.81 -15.46
N ASP A 534 -5.50 18.84 -15.13
CA ASP A 534 -5.76 19.97 -16.02
C ASP A 534 -4.43 20.59 -16.50
N VAL A 535 -3.51 20.81 -15.56
CA VAL A 535 -2.15 21.31 -15.80
C VAL A 535 -1.13 20.33 -15.25
N VAL A 536 -0.11 19.98 -16.04
CA VAL A 536 1.04 19.20 -15.58
C VAL A 536 2.29 20.04 -15.60
N ILE A 537 3.02 20.04 -14.48
CA ILE A 537 4.38 20.56 -14.33
C ILE A 537 5.29 19.35 -14.15
N TYR A 538 6.00 18.96 -15.21
CA TYR A 538 6.91 17.83 -15.17
C TYR A 538 8.33 18.28 -14.85
N VAL A 539 8.93 17.67 -13.82
CA VAL A 539 10.30 17.93 -13.37
C VAL A 539 11.13 16.66 -13.55
N PRO A 540 11.74 16.44 -14.73
CA PRO A 540 12.62 15.30 -14.95
C PRO A 540 13.83 15.35 -14.01
N SER A 541 14.44 14.20 -13.73
CA SER A 541 15.71 14.23 -12.99
C SER A 541 16.81 14.84 -13.85
N SER A 542 17.69 15.68 -13.25
CA SER A 542 18.90 16.15 -13.92
C SER A 542 19.71 14.96 -14.49
N SER A 543 20.16 15.06 -15.72
CA SER A 543 20.93 14.02 -16.39
C SER A 543 22.34 13.89 -15.83
N GLY A 544 22.49 13.18 -14.71
CA GLY A 544 23.68 12.33 -14.66
C GLY A 544 23.27 11.02 -15.33
N SER A 545 24.01 10.53 -16.31
CA SER A 545 23.85 9.17 -16.81
C SER A 545 23.63 8.27 -15.60
N ALA A 546 22.51 7.53 -15.56
CA ALA A 546 22.27 6.58 -14.48
C ALA A 546 23.50 5.67 -14.46
N LYS A 547 24.39 5.87 -13.48
CA LYS A 547 25.56 5.00 -13.34
C LYS A 547 24.97 3.64 -13.04
N THR A 548 25.13 2.72 -13.94
CA THR A 548 24.74 1.32 -13.76
C THR A 548 25.30 0.87 -12.42
N SER A 549 24.43 0.56 -11.48
CA SER A 549 24.84 0.05 -10.18
C SER A 549 25.47 -1.32 -10.39
N PHE A 550 26.48 -1.68 -9.58
CA PHE A 550 27.05 -3.02 -9.64
C PHE A 550 26.00 -4.12 -9.35
N ILE A 551 24.95 -3.81 -8.60
CA ILE A 551 23.80 -4.71 -8.38
C ILE A 551 23.02 -4.91 -9.68
N ASP A 552 22.84 -3.87 -10.50
CA ASP A 552 22.17 -4.00 -11.80
C ASP A 552 22.98 -4.94 -12.73
N VAL A 553 24.32 -4.84 -12.69
CA VAL A 553 25.21 -5.75 -13.45
C VAL A 553 25.02 -7.20 -13.00
N ILE A 554 24.96 -7.44 -11.69
CA ILE A 554 24.74 -8.77 -11.11
C ILE A 554 23.36 -9.30 -11.52
N THR A 555 22.34 -8.48 -11.37
CA THR A 555 20.96 -8.82 -11.74
C THR A 555 20.85 -9.19 -13.22
N THR A 556 21.36 -8.36 -14.11
CA THR A 556 21.36 -8.62 -15.55
C THR A 556 22.14 -9.90 -15.88
N SER A 557 23.28 -10.14 -15.23
CA SER A 557 24.09 -11.33 -15.45
C SER A 557 23.37 -12.62 -15.02
N ILE A 558 22.66 -12.58 -13.89
CA ILE A 558 21.84 -13.70 -13.43
C ILE A 558 20.68 -13.96 -14.41
N LEU A 559 19.99 -12.93 -14.86
CA LEU A 559 18.87 -13.05 -15.81
C LEU A 559 19.34 -13.62 -17.15
N ASN A 560 20.40 -13.06 -17.74
CA ASN A 560 20.96 -13.51 -19.02
C ASN A 560 21.39 -14.98 -18.98
N THR A 561 22.00 -15.42 -17.88
CA THR A 561 22.44 -16.82 -17.73
C THR A 561 21.27 -17.79 -17.55
N ASN A 562 20.10 -17.28 -17.20
CA ASN A 562 18.85 -18.02 -17.15
C ASN A 562 17.97 -17.82 -18.42
N GLY A 563 18.53 -17.25 -19.48
CA GLY A 563 17.87 -17.11 -20.78
C GLY A 563 16.93 -15.91 -20.89
N ILE A 564 16.97 -14.97 -19.92
CA ILE A 564 16.15 -13.76 -19.90
C ILE A 564 17.02 -12.59 -20.34
N ASP A 565 16.82 -12.14 -21.56
CA ASP A 565 17.52 -10.99 -22.13
C ASP A 565 16.61 -9.75 -22.08
N LEU A 566 17.06 -8.72 -21.38
CA LEU A 566 16.37 -7.43 -21.21
C LEU A 566 17.15 -6.27 -21.83
N GLU A 567 18.12 -6.56 -22.68
CA GLU A 567 18.90 -5.54 -23.40
C GLU A 567 17.97 -4.68 -24.25
N GLY A 568 18.06 -3.34 -24.12
CA GLY A 568 17.17 -2.36 -24.78
C GLY A 568 15.93 -1.93 -23.97
N ASP A 569 15.38 -2.77 -23.11
CA ASP A 569 14.15 -2.44 -22.36
C ASP A 569 14.36 -1.28 -21.34
N VAL A 570 15.56 -1.18 -20.75
CA VAL A 570 15.88 -0.14 -19.73
C VAL A 570 15.98 1.26 -20.34
N GLU A 571 16.57 1.39 -21.52
CA GLU A 571 16.68 2.67 -22.23
C GLU A 571 15.32 3.17 -22.70
N GLU A 572 14.51 2.28 -23.24
CA GLU A 572 13.13 2.59 -23.63
C GLU A 572 12.21 2.88 -22.43
N GLU A 573 12.45 2.32 -21.24
CA GLU A 573 11.66 2.62 -20.05
C GLU A 573 11.74 4.11 -19.69
N SER A 574 12.91 4.72 -19.84
CA SER A 574 13.07 6.17 -19.63
C SER A 574 12.24 6.99 -20.61
N LEU A 575 12.17 6.56 -21.88
CA LEU A 575 11.35 7.18 -22.90
C LEU A 575 9.85 7.03 -22.59
N ARG A 576 9.42 5.83 -22.21
CA ARG A 576 8.04 5.55 -21.79
C ARG A 576 7.63 6.35 -20.54
N THR A 577 8.55 6.53 -19.60
CA THR A 577 8.32 7.36 -18.41
C THR A 577 8.00 8.81 -18.77
N ASN A 578 8.72 9.40 -19.73
CA ASN A 578 8.44 10.74 -20.26
C ASN A 578 7.08 10.78 -20.96
N PHE A 579 6.80 9.82 -21.84
CA PHE A 579 5.53 9.71 -22.55
C PHE A 579 4.33 9.61 -21.59
N VAL A 580 4.45 8.80 -20.53
CA VAL A 580 3.43 8.71 -19.47
C VAL A 580 3.25 10.06 -18.80
N SER A 581 4.33 10.76 -18.45
CA SER A 581 4.26 12.07 -17.78
C SER A 581 3.52 13.10 -18.62
N PHE A 582 3.82 13.17 -19.92
CA PHE A 582 3.20 14.13 -20.85
C PHE A 582 1.71 13.85 -21.03
N THR A 583 1.35 12.58 -21.20
CA THR A 583 -0.05 12.16 -21.40
C THR A 583 -0.90 12.17 -20.13
N ARG A 584 -0.36 12.67 -18.99
CA ARG A 584 -1.16 13.00 -17.80
C ARG A 584 -1.85 14.37 -17.93
N ALA A 585 -1.33 15.25 -18.80
CA ALA A 585 -1.89 16.59 -18.99
C ALA A 585 -3.16 16.56 -19.85
N GLU A 586 -4.17 17.32 -19.40
CA GLU A 586 -5.41 17.53 -20.13
C GLU A 586 -5.30 18.78 -21.03
N ASN A 587 -4.96 19.93 -20.46
CA ASN A 587 -4.98 21.23 -21.15
C ASN A 587 -3.60 21.89 -21.30
N LYS A 588 -2.71 21.76 -20.31
CA LYS A 588 -1.38 22.41 -20.34
C LYS A 588 -0.29 21.48 -19.87
N LEU A 589 0.83 21.49 -20.55
CA LEU A 589 2.05 20.75 -20.19
C LEU A 589 3.24 21.71 -20.10
N PHE A 590 3.86 21.74 -18.92
CA PHE A 590 5.10 22.46 -18.64
C PHE A 590 6.20 21.47 -18.26
N ILE A 591 7.41 21.66 -18.80
CA ILE A 591 8.59 20.84 -18.49
C ILE A 591 9.67 21.76 -17.94
N ILE A 592 10.14 21.51 -16.73
CA ILE A 592 11.18 22.30 -16.08
C ILE A 592 12.47 21.48 -16.01
N SER A 593 13.54 21.98 -16.62
CA SER A 593 14.81 21.26 -16.70
C SER A 593 16.01 22.19 -16.72
N ASP A 594 17.21 21.63 -16.55
CA ASP A 594 18.47 22.36 -16.78
C ASP A 594 18.70 22.60 -18.29
N GLU A 595 19.64 23.51 -18.63
CA GLU A 595 19.91 23.94 -20.01
C GLU A 595 20.26 22.77 -20.95
N LYS A 596 21.01 21.79 -20.45
CA LYS A 596 21.42 20.65 -21.27
C LYS A 596 20.25 19.76 -21.62
N ASN A 597 19.38 19.49 -20.65
CA ASN A 597 18.24 18.58 -20.81
C ASN A 597 17.06 19.27 -21.47
N ALA A 598 16.82 20.57 -21.26
CA ALA A 598 15.75 21.32 -21.89
C ALA A 598 15.78 21.17 -23.42
N LYS A 599 16.98 21.21 -24.02
CA LYS A 599 17.16 20.99 -25.46
C LYS A 599 16.77 19.60 -25.93
N THR A 600 16.85 18.58 -25.07
CA THR A 600 16.43 17.20 -25.40
C THR A 600 14.92 17.03 -25.41
N PHE A 601 14.19 17.86 -24.67
CA PHE A 601 12.74 17.87 -24.66
C PHE A 601 12.15 18.74 -25.78
N HIS A 602 12.90 19.71 -26.32
CA HIS A 602 12.39 20.59 -27.34
C HIS A 602 12.19 19.87 -28.67
N HIS A 603 11.03 20.12 -29.30
CA HIS A 603 10.72 19.66 -30.65
C HIS A 603 10.26 20.87 -31.49
N GLU A 604 10.89 21.09 -32.66
CA GLU A 604 10.60 22.19 -33.51
C GLU A 604 9.12 22.17 -33.99
N ASN A 605 8.42 23.27 -33.88
CA ASN A 605 7.00 23.45 -34.20
C ASN A 605 5.98 22.77 -33.23
N LEU A 606 6.40 21.94 -32.26
CA LEU A 606 5.49 21.24 -31.36
C LEU A 606 5.68 21.63 -29.87
N SER A 607 6.71 22.41 -29.55
CA SER A 607 6.94 22.94 -28.22
C SER A 607 7.65 24.29 -28.27
N GLU A 608 7.46 25.09 -27.24
CA GLU A 608 8.19 26.34 -26.99
C GLU A 608 9.27 26.10 -25.93
N ILE A 609 10.47 26.70 -26.15
CA ILE A 609 11.54 26.68 -25.15
C ILE A 609 11.81 28.11 -24.66
N GLU A 610 11.78 28.30 -23.36
CA GLU A 610 12.05 29.55 -22.68
C GLU A 610 13.27 29.37 -21.78
N ILE A 611 14.27 30.22 -21.94
CA ILE A 611 15.48 30.22 -21.11
C ILE A 611 15.27 31.26 -20.01
N ASP A 612 15.22 30.78 -18.79
CA ASP A 612 15.08 31.62 -17.60
C ASP A 612 16.44 31.75 -16.91
N SER A 613 16.93 32.98 -16.81
CA SER A 613 18.20 33.29 -16.17
C SER A 613 18.07 33.58 -14.68
N ALA A 614 16.91 33.32 -14.07
CA ALA A 614 16.73 33.49 -12.66
C ALA A 614 17.68 32.58 -11.87
N GLU A 615 18.37 33.13 -10.89
CA GLU A 615 19.09 32.38 -9.88
C GLU A 615 18.10 32.10 -8.73
N GLU A 616 18.18 30.92 -8.14
CA GLU A 616 17.43 30.65 -6.90
C GLU A 616 18.04 31.52 -5.79
N ASP A 617 17.17 32.18 -5.02
CA ASP A 617 17.60 32.71 -3.73
C ASP A 617 18.24 31.55 -2.96
N GLU A 618 19.44 31.74 -2.41
CA GLU A 618 20.13 30.76 -1.57
C GLU A 618 19.29 30.46 -0.30
N ILE A 619 18.22 29.73 -0.50
CA ILE A 619 17.60 29.01 0.62
C ILE A 619 18.54 27.85 0.87
N SER A 620 19.25 27.92 1.98
CA SER A 620 20.18 26.87 2.39
C SER A 620 19.50 25.49 2.16
N THR A 621 20.08 24.68 1.27
CA THR A 621 19.68 23.30 0.99
C THR A 621 19.98 22.37 2.18
N SER A 622 19.78 22.84 3.40
CA SER A 622 19.76 21.98 4.57
C SER A 622 18.46 21.17 4.51
N THR A 623 18.59 19.89 4.52
CA THR A 623 17.51 18.87 4.66
C THR A 623 16.73 18.98 5.98
N ILE A 624 16.85 20.09 6.67
CA ILE A 624 16.19 20.44 7.92
C ILE A 624 14.97 21.28 7.54
N SER A 625 13.81 20.97 8.09
CA SER A 625 12.59 21.75 7.85
C SER A 625 12.86 23.23 8.15
N THR A 626 12.24 24.15 7.42
CA THR A 626 12.36 25.60 7.66
C THR A 626 12.04 25.97 9.10
N ARG A 627 11.07 25.26 9.67
CA ARG A 627 10.67 25.44 11.07
C ARG A 627 11.80 25.14 12.04
N LEU A 628 12.54 24.04 11.82
CA LEU A 628 13.68 23.68 12.64
C LEU A 628 14.84 24.68 12.43
N SER A 629 15.05 25.13 11.18
CA SER A 629 16.04 26.16 10.85
C SER A 629 15.71 27.52 11.48
N GLU A 630 14.45 27.92 11.49
CA GLU A 630 13.95 29.12 12.14
C GLU A 630 14.08 29.00 13.66
N ALA A 631 13.65 27.87 14.23
CA ALA A 631 13.82 27.56 15.65
C ALA A 631 15.31 27.61 16.05
N TYR A 632 16.19 27.05 15.22
CA TYR A 632 17.62 27.13 15.44
C TYR A 632 18.15 28.60 15.39
N SER A 633 17.66 29.41 14.47
CA SER A 633 18.03 30.82 14.36
C SER A 633 17.59 31.61 15.60
N LEU A 634 16.37 31.34 16.10
CA LEU A 634 15.87 31.92 17.35
C LEU A 634 16.71 31.48 18.54
N PHE A 635 17.07 30.22 18.61
CA PHE A 635 17.93 29.64 19.65
C PHE A 635 19.30 30.27 19.68
N VAL A 636 20.00 30.39 18.54
CA VAL A 636 21.31 31.04 18.41
C VAL A 636 21.22 32.52 18.74
N GLY A 637 20.11 33.17 18.43
CA GLY A 637 19.80 34.55 18.82
C GLY A 637 19.48 34.76 20.29
N GLY A 638 19.52 33.70 21.13
CA GLY A 638 19.19 33.75 22.56
C GLY A 638 17.71 33.83 22.88
N ARG A 639 16.82 33.61 21.88
CA ARG A 639 15.35 33.59 22.03
C ARG A 639 14.87 32.18 22.30
N PHE A 640 15.31 31.59 23.42
CA PHE A 640 15.05 30.15 23.73
C PHE A 640 13.55 29.82 23.83
N SER A 641 12.77 30.66 24.52
CA SER A 641 11.33 30.44 24.66
C SER A 641 10.59 30.48 23.32
N ASP A 642 10.95 31.42 22.44
CA ASP A 642 10.31 31.52 21.12
C ASP A 642 10.70 30.33 20.24
N SER A 643 11.94 29.86 20.36
CA SER A 643 12.41 28.65 19.67
C SER A 643 11.64 27.40 20.14
N GLU A 644 11.42 27.25 21.44
CA GLU A 644 10.64 26.14 21.99
C GLU A 644 9.17 26.22 21.58
N GLU A 645 8.57 27.41 21.60
CA GLU A 645 7.19 27.60 21.16
C GLU A 645 7.02 27.25 19.69
N LEU A 646 7.96 27.65 18.84
CA LEU A 646 7.95 27.30 17.43
C LEU A 646 8.07 25.80 17.21
N LEU A 647 8.95 25.10 17.92
CA LEU A 647 9.11 23.63 17.83
C LEU A 647 7.88 22.87 18.34
N LYS A 648 7.19 23.41 19.34
CA LYS A 648 5.96 22.83 19.91
C LYS A 648 4.68 23.39 19.27
N SER A 649 4.79 24.25 18.23
CA SER A 649 3.63 24.86 17.59
C SER A 649 2.67 23.81 17.06
N LYS A 650 1.38 24.09 17.28
CA LYS A 650 0.28 23.16 16.97
C LYS A 650 -0.20 23.41 15.55
N GLU A 651 -0.22 22.38 14.73
CA GLU A 651 -0.84 22.39 13.42
C GLU A 651 -2.34 22.09 13.57
N MET A 652 -3.21 22.87 12.94
CA MET A 652 -4.64 22.54 12.86
C MET A 652 -4.84 21.45 11.82
N TRP A 653 -5.33 20.28 12.21
CA TRP A 653 -5.45 19.15 11.29
C TRP A 653 -6.50 18.10 11.67
N LEU A 654 -6.82 17.98 12.96
CA LEU A 654 -7.58 16.82 13.45
C LEU A 654 -9.04 16.89 13.06
N LYS A 655 -9.64 18.07 13.16
CA LYS A 655 -11.02 18.30 12.71
C LYS A 655 -11.18 18.01 11.22
N GLU A 656 -10.31 18.58 10.39
CA GLU A 656 -10.32 18.33 8.93
C GLU A 656 -10.11 16.84 8.63
N TYR A 657 -9.25 16.18 9.37
CA TYR A 657 -8.96 14.76 9.20
C TYR A 657 -10.17 13.87 9.52
N ILE A 658 -10.90 14.21 10.60
CA ILE A 658 -12.17 13.54 10.96
C ILE A 658 -13.21 13.74 9.86
N PHE A 659 -13.39 14.96 9.35
CA PHE A 659 -14.34 15.26 8.27
C PHE A 659 -14.00 14.48 7.00
N SER A 660 -12.74 14.53 6.59
CA SER A 660 -12.26 13.81 5.41
C SER A 660 -12.44 12.29 5.56
N TYR A 661 -12.24 11.73 6.76
CA TYR A 661 -12.50 10.32 7.01
C TYR A 661 -13.97 9.97 6.72
N PHE A 662 -14.92 10.70 7.29
CA PHE A 662 -16.34 10.42 7.11
C PHE A 662 -16.83 10.67 5.67
N GLU A 663 -16.25 11.64 4.97
CA GLU A 663 -16.54 11.88 3.55
C GLU A 663 -16.10 10.69 2.67
N ASN A 664 -14.92 10.12 2.95
CA ASN A 664 -14.26 9.13 2.09
C ASN A 664 -14.41 7.68 2.57
N ILE A 665 -15.11 7.42 3.67
CA ILE A 665 -15.29 6.04 4.14
C ILE A 665 -16.13 5.22 3.18
N GLU A 666 -15.64 4.05 2.82
CA GLU A 666 -16.23 3.15 1.82
C GLU A 666 -16.79 1.88 2.43
N HIS A 667 -16.26 1.45 3.56
CA HIS A 667 -16.70 0.22 4.20
C HIS A 667 -16.58 0.27 5.72
N PHE A 668 -17.45 -0.49 6.38
CA PHE A 668 -17.37 -0.82 7.78
C PHE A 668 -17.18 -2.32 7.97
N SER A 669 -16.60 -2.71 9.09
CA SER A 669 -16.54 -4.09 9.57
C SER A 669 -17.25 -4.20 10.91
N TYR A 670 -17.52 -5.42 11.37
CA TYR A 670 -18.12 -5.62 12.68
C TYR A 670 -17.31 -4.95 13.82
N SER A 671 -15.98 -5.11 13.78
CA SER A 671 -15.09 -4.54 14.79
C SER A 671 -14.94 -3.02 14.70
N SER A 672 -15.22 -2.42 13.53
CA SER A 672 -15.12 -0.97 13.32
C SER A 672 -16.36 -0.23 13.78
N VAL A 673 -17.52 -0.87 13.90
CA VAL A 673 -18.79 -0.27 14.27
C VAL A 673 -18.96 -0.22 15.80
N THR A 674 -18.92 0.97 16.38
CA THR A 674 -19.12 1.23 17.80
C THR A 674 -19.86 2.56 18.01
N LYS A 675 -20.62 2.69 19.08
CA LYS A 675 -21.27 3.94 19.46
C LYS A 675 -20.43 4.79 20.44
N VAL A 676 -19.20 4.38 20.75
CA VAL A 676 -18.28 5.09 21.63
C VAL A 676 -17.34 5.93 20.77
N PRO A 677 -17.43 7.27 20.78
CA PRO A 677 -16.67 8.11 19.84
C PRO A 677 -15.16 7.93 19.94
N TYR A 678 -14.59 7.86 21.14
CA TYR A 678 -13.15 7.68 21.31
C TYR A 678 -12.64 6.33 20.77
N ASP A 679 -13.35 5.24 21.04
CA ASP A 679 -13.03 3.93 20.48
C ASP A 679 -13.10 3.92 18.95
N PHE A 680 -14.12 4.60 18.41
CA PHE A 680 -14.28 4.76 16.97
C PHE A 680 -13.10 5.54 16.35
N LEU A 681 -12.74 6.65 16.97
CA LEU A 681 -11.61 7.49 16.56
C LEU A 681 -10.31 6.66 16.52
N LEU A 682 -9.98 5.96 17.60
CA LEU A 682 -8.74 5.18 17.71
C LEU A 682 -8.66 4.04 16.69
N LYS A 683 -9.77 3.33 16.47
CA LYS A 683 -9.80 2.16 15.58
C LYS A 683 -9.85 2.53 14.11
N ASN A 684 -10.61 3.55 13.75
CA ASN A 684 -10.97 3.81 12.37
C ASN A 684 -10.28 5.05 11.79
N ILE A 685 -10.15 6.12 12.56
CA ILE A 685 -9.65 7.41 12.08
C ILE A 685 -8.14 7.51 12.27
N VAL A 686 -7.68 7.51 13.51
CA VAL A 686 -6.23 7.63 13.80
C VAL A 686 -5.49 6.30 13.73
N LYS A 687 -6.20 5.17 13.69
CA LYS A 687 -5.67 3.81 13.53
C LYS A 687 -4.51 3.52 14.49
N LYS A 688 -4.72 3.76 15.79
CA LYS A 688 -3.73 3.45 16.82
C LYS A 688 -3.38 1.96 16.74
N PRO A 689 -2.10 1.58 16.65
CA PRO A 689 -1.71 0.19 16.66
C PRO A 689 -2.15 -0.51 17.95
N TYR A 690 -2.80 -1.63 17.81
CA TYR A 690 -3.13 -2.54 18.90
C TYR A 690 -2.40 -3.85 18.62
N GLY A 691 -1.45 -4.21 19.44
CA GLY A 691 -0.77 -5.49 19.37
C GLY A 691 -0.65 -6.09 20.77
N SER A 692 -0.85 -7.39 20.90
CA SER A 692 -0.54 -8.10 22.15
C SER A 692 -0.09 -9.53 21.82
N THR A 693 0.75 -10.11 22.66
CA THR A 693 1.15 -11.52 22.57
C THR A 693 -0.05 -12.47 22.56
N ALA A 694 -1.17 -12.05 23.12
CA ALA A 694 -2.43 -12.80 23.07
C ALA A 694 -3.06 -12.79 21.66
N MET A 695 -2.86 -11.72 20.87
CA MET A 695 -3.32 -11.67 19.47
C MET A 695 -2.46 -12.57 18.59
N ASP A 696 -1.15 -12.59 18.79
CA ASP A 696 -0.23 -13.44 18.04
C ASP A 696 -0.55 -14.92 18.27
N PHE A 697 -0.75 -15.33 19.51
CA PHE A 697 -1.21 -16.68 19.88
C PHE A 697 -2.55 -17.01 19.21
N GLY A 698 -3.50 -16.05 19.20
CA GLY A 698 -4.79 -16.22 18.54
C GLY A 698 -4.63 -16.50 17.06
N THR A 699 -3.86 -15.70 16.38
CA THR A 699 -3.56 -15.80 14.95
C THR A 699 -2.93 -17.15 14.59
N ASN A 700 -1.91 -17.59 15.34
CA ASN A 700 -1.22 -18.86 15.10
C ASN A 700 -2.18 -20.05 15.22
N VAL A 701 -3.03 -20.06 16.26
CA VAL A 701 -3.98 -21.14 16.47
C VAL A 701 -5.07 -21.17 15.39
N HIS A 702 -5.59 -20.01 14.97
CA HIS A 702 -6.54 -19.91 13.86
C HIS A 702 -5.95 -20.47 12.56
N ASN A 703 -4.76 -20.02 12.20
CA ASN A 703 -4.04 -20.46 11.00
C ASN A 703 -3.76 -21.97 11.00
N ALA A 704 -3.41 -22.52 12.16
CA ALA A 704 -3.17 -23.96 12.30
C ALA A 704 -4.46 -24.77 12.13
N LEU A 705 -5.55 -24.35 12.77
CA LEU A 705 -6.84 -25.02 12.66
C LEU A 705 -7.35 -25.01 11.22
N GLU A 706 -7.24 -23.88 10.55
CA GLU A 706 -7.60 -23.73 9.14
C GLU A 706 -6.86 -24.74 8.25
N LYS A 707 -5.53 -24.75 8.33
CA LYS A 707 -4.70 -25.65 7.51
C LYS A 707 -5.00 -27.13 7.78
N ILE A 708 -5.21 -27.49 9.05
CA ILE A 708 -5.50 -28.89 9.43
C ILE A 708 -6.89 -29.31 8.94
N VAL A 709 -7.90 -28.45 9.10
CA VAL A 709 -9.29 -28.77 8.69
C VAL A 709 -9.42 -28.90 7.18
N MET A 710 -8.55 -28.17 6.43
CA MET A 710 -8.46 -28.25 4.97
C MET A 710 -7.54 -29.37 4.47
N ASP A 711 -7.05 -30.28 5.35
CA ASP A 711 -6.09 -31.35 5.03
C ASP A 711 -4.76 -30.86 4.41
N LYS A 712 -4.32 -29.61 4.75
CA LYS A 712 -3.10 -28.99 4.24
C LYS A 712 -1.92 -29.05 5.20
N ALA A 713 -2.18 -29.32 6.48
CA ALA A 713 -1.18 -29.53 7.50
C ALA A 713 -1.61 -30.66 8.44
N LYS A 714 -0.68 -31.16 9.21
CA LYS A 714 -0.91 -32.17 10.23
C LYS A 714 -0.61 -31.61 11.62
N LEU A 715 -1.21 -32.21 12.64
CA LEU A 715 -1.00 -31.79 14.02
C LEU A 715 0.46 -31.90 14.47
N GLU A 716 1.22 -32.83 13.86
CA GLU A 716 2.64 -33.04 14.15
C GLU A 716 3.54 -31.92 13.60
N ASP A 717 3.05 -31.07 12.73
CA ASP A 717 3.79 -29.93 12.16
C ASP A 717 3.94 -28.76 13.15
N TYR A 718 3.22 -28.80 14.27
CA TYR A 718 3.21 -27.75 15.29
C TYR A 718 3.92 -28.21 16.56
N THR A 719 4.78 -27.36 17.14
CA THR A 719 5.67 -27.74 18.25
C THR A 719 5.43 -26.98 19.55
N ASP A 720 4.79 -25.81 19.50
CA ASP A 720 4.45 -25.06 20.73
C ASP A 720 3.38 -25.80 21.55
N GLU A 721 3.64 -26.02 22.85
CA GLU A 721 2.77 -26.81 23.72
C GLU A 721 1.39 -26.16 23.95
N ASP A 722 1.33 -24.84 24.10
CA ASP A 722 0.07 -24.12 24.35
C ASP A 722 -0.76 -24.04 23.07
N GLU A 723 -0.14 -23.78 21.92
CA GLU A 723 -0.78 -23.79 20.62
C GLU A 723 -1.31 -25.20 20.28
N LEU A 724 -0.50 -26.24 20.42
CA LEU A 724 -0.90 -27.63 20.22
C LEU A 724 -2.11 -28.02 21.06
N LYS A 725 -2.16 -27.56 22.30
CA LYS A 725 -3.29 -27.81 23.19
C LYS A 725 -4.56 -27.13 22.67
N ALA A 726 -4.45 -25.87 22.26
CA ALA A 726 -5.57 -25.11 21.70
C ALA A 726 -6.07 -25.72 20.38
N ILE A 727 -5.14 -26.09 19.49
CA ILE A 727 -5.47 -26.77 18.22
C ILE A 727 -6.22 -28.08 18.46
N LYS A 728 -5.71 -28.94 19.36
CA LYS A 728 -6.39 -30.19 19.76
C LYS A 728 -7.79 -29.95 20.29
N ASN A 729 -7.95 -28.91 21.10
CA ASN A 729 -9.27 -28.53 21.61
C ASN A 729 -10.24 -28.16 20.47
N GLY A 730 -9.79 -27.36 19.50
CA GLY A 730 -10.59 -26.99 18.33
C GLY A 730 -11.03 -28.21 17.51
N LEU A 731 -10.08 -29.09 17.18
CA LEU A 731 -10.36 -30.32 16.43
C LEU A 731 -11.33 -31.25 17.16
N ASN A 732 -11.19 -31.44 18.48
CA ASN A 732 -12.10 -32.23 19.28
C ASN A 732 -13.53 -31.66 19.26
N ALA A 733 -13.66 -30.32 19.33
CA ALA A 733 -14.98 -29.67 19.23
C ALA A 733 -15.63 -29.89 17.86
N LEU A 734 -14.85 -29.82 16.78
CA LEU A 734 -15.37 -30.12 15.43
C LEU A 734 -15.85 -31.59 15.31
N GLU A 735 -15.10 -32.53 15.89
CA GLU A 735 -15.52 -33.95 15.90
C GLU A 735 -16.78 -34.20 16.75
N GLU A 736 -17.02 -33.42 17.81
CA GLU A 736 -18.28 -33.47 18.56
C GLU A 736 -19.45 -32.95 17.72
N ILE A 737 -19.27 -31.79 17.04
CA ILE A 737 -20.30 -31.24 16.15
C ILE A 737 -20.61 -32.20 15.01
N LYS A 738 -19.61 -32.84 14.42
CA LYS A 738 -19.76 -33.83 13.35
C LYS A 738 -20.57 -35.05 13.75
N LYS A 739 -20.43 -35.54 14.98
CA LYS A 739 -21.22 -36.68 15.49
C LYS A 739 -22.72 -36.39 15.53
N GLU A 740 -23.09 -35.14 15.76
CA GLU A 740 -24.50 -34.74 15.87
C GLU A 740 -25.11 -34.29 14.53
N ASN A 741 -24.28 -34.04 13.50
CA ASN A 741 -24.65 -33.43 12.24
C ASN A 741 -24.19 -34.32 11.05
N PRO A 742 -25.02 -35.20 10.51
CA PRO A 742 -24.65 -36.03 9.34
C PRO A 742 -24.27 -35.15 8.13
N GLY A 743 -23.31 -35.64 7.35
CA GLY A 743 -22.79 -34.89 6.19
C GLY A 743 -21.88 -33.72 6.52
N PHE A 744 -21.53 -33.51 7.80
CA PHE A 744 -20.67 -32.39 8.25
C PHE A 744 -19.30 -32.45 7.58
N LYS A 745 -19.01 -31.45 6.75
CA LYS A 745 -17.74 -31.27 6.07
C LYS A 745 -17.44 -29.79 5.86
N ILE A 746 -16.17 -29.44 5.76
CA ILE A 746 -15.76 -28.07 5.45
C ILE A 746 -16.22 -27.68 4.05
N LYS A 747 -16.80 -26.49 3.90
CA LYS A 747 -17.11 -25.86 2.63
C LYS A 747 -16.02 -24.88 2.24
N THR A 748 -15.66 -24.00 3.15
CA THR A 748 -14.57 -23.02 2.96
C THR A 748 -14.06 -22.51 4.30
N SER A 749 -12.83 -22.03 4.33
CA SER A 749 -12.23 -21.32 5.45
C SER A 749 -11.93 -19.87 5.07
N GLU A 750 -11.84 -19.00 6.06
CA GLU A 750 -11.43 -17.59 5.88
C GLU A 750 -12.26 -16.84 4.81
N MET A 751 -13.57 -17.13 4.72
CA MET A 751 -14.46 -16.59 3.68
C MET A 751 -14.60 -15.07 3.81
N ASN A 752 -14.14 -14.33 2.80
CA ASN A 752 -14.37 -12.89 2.72
C ASN A 752 -15.84 -12.60 2.37
N VAL A 753 -16.45 -11.70 3.13
CA VAL A 753 -17.82 -11.24 2.86
C VAL A 753 -17.84 -9.74 2.57
N LEU A 754 -18.58 -9.36 1.54
CA LEU A 754 -18.77 -7.98 1.13
C LEU A 754 -20.23 -7.78 0.74
N LEU A 755 -20.90 -6.77 1.34
CA LEU A 755 -22.32 -6.50 1.08
C LEU A 755 -22.62 -5.01 1.24
N PRO A 756 -23.46 -4.38 0.40
CA PRO A 756 -23.92 -3.00 0.61
C PRO A 756 -24.61 -2.84 1.96
N ILE A 757 -24.27 -1.80 2.71
CA ILE A 757 -24.87 -1.54 4.03
C ILE A 757 -26.39 -1.33 3.92
N LYS A 758 -26.89 -0.75 2.83
CA LYS A 758 -28.32 -0.60 2.56
C LYS A 758 -29.08 -1.92 2.57
N SER A 759 -28.41 -3.05 2.32
CA SER A 759 -29.01 -4.41 2.39
C SER A 759 -29.11 -4.94 3.82
N LEU A 760 -28.36 -4.36 4.75
CA LEU A 760 -28.37 -4.76 6.16
C LEU A 760 -29.31 -3.92 7.01
N THR A 761 -29.52 -2.64 6.64
CA THR A 761 -30.31 -1.69 7.42
C THR A 761 -31.01 -0.67 6.51
N GLU A 762 -32.13 -0.13 6.98
CA GLU A 762 -32.88 0.93 6.29
C GLU A 762 -32.27 2.34 6.55
N TYR A 763 -31.31 2.47 7.46
CA TYR A 763 -30.69 3.75 7.84
C TYR A 763 -29.72 4.30 6.80
N SER A 764 -29.27 3.51 5.85
CA SER A 764 -28.42 3.95 4.75
C SER A 764 -29.09 3.71 3.40
N GLN A 765 -29.00 4.72 2.54
CA GLN A 765 -29.41 4.64 1.13
C GLN A 765 -28.21 4.78 0.18
N GLU A 766 -26.99 4.81 0.71
CA GLU A 766 -25.77 4.94 -0.08
C GLU A 766 -25.45 3.61 -0.77
N ASP A 767 -25.32 3.64 -2.08
CA ASP A 767 -25.04 2.45 -2.89
C ASP A 767 -23.59 1.95 -2.73
N ASN A 768 -22.67 2.87 -2.44
CA ASN A 768 -21.21 2.59 -2.42
C ASN A 768 -20.67 2.26 -1.03
N LEU A 769 -21.51 2.36 0.01
CA LEU A 769 -21.06 2.07 1.38
C LEU A 769 -21.24 0.59 1.67
N MET A 770 -20.13 -0.13 1.90
CA MET A 770 -20.09 -1.58 2.01
C MET A 770 -19.88 -2.04 3.46
N PHE A 771 -20.40 -3.19 3.80
CA PHE A 771 -19.94 -3.97 4.95
C PHE A 771 -18.92 -5.00 4.48
N LYS A 772 -17.77 -5.05 5.15
CA LYS A 772 -16.70 -6.01 4.89
C LYS A 772 -16.43 -6.85 6.12
N GLY A 773 -16.29 -8.15 5.95
CA GLY A 773 -15.96 -9.05 7.04
C GLY A 773 -15.28 -10.32 6.55
N LYS A 774 -14.99 -11.20 7.48
CA LYS A 774 -14.35 -12.49 7.24
C LYS A 774 -14.96 -13.52 8.18
N ILE A 775 -15.34 -14.68 7.65
CA ILE A 775 -15.88 -15.80 8.40
C ILE A 775 -14.78 -16.85 8.52
N ASP A 776 -14.39 -17.25 9.73
CA ASP A 776 -13.27 -18.16 9.95
C ASP A 776 -13.47 -19.52 9.25
N ALA A 777 -14.64 -20.16 9.42
CA ALA A 777 -14.91 -21.42 8.75
C ALA A 777 -16.41 -21.62 8.48
N VAL A 778 -16.70 -22.18 7.31
CA VAL A 778 -18.04 -22.55 6.87
C VAL A 778 -18.08 -24.07 6.64
N PHE A 779 -18.96 -24.75 7.35
CA PHE A 779 -19.21 -26.19 7.19
C PHE A 779 -20.61 -26.41 6.67
N GLU A 780 -20.77 -27.34 5.75
CA GLU A 780 -22.08 -27.80 5.31
C GLU A 780 -22.41 -29.15 5.95
N HIS A 781 -23.71 -29.42 6.11
CA HIS A 781 -24.26 -30.70 6.56
C HIS A 781 -25.60 -30.93 5.87
N ASP A 782 -26.22 -32.12 6.06
CA ASP A 782 -27.41 -32.52 5.32
C ASP A 782 -28.60 -31.55 5.45
N ASP A 783 -28.73 -30.85 6.59
CA ASP A 783 -29.87 -29.96 6.87
C ASP A 783 -29.56 -28.46 6.70
N GLY A 784 -28.29 -28.08 6.46
CA GLY A 784 -27.88 -26.66 6.37
C GLY A 784 -26.40 -26.38 6.43
N VAL A 785 -26.03 -25.25 7.07
CA VAL A 785 -24.68 -24.73 7.11
C VAL A 785 -24.33 -24.28 8.55
N PHE A 786 -23.10 -24.53 8.97
CA PHE A 786 -22.51 -23.95 10.18
C PHE A 786 -21.54 -22.84 9.83
N LEU A 787 -21.69 -21.67 10.48
CA LEU A 787 -20.65 -20.66 10.56
C LEU A 787 -19.94 -20.82 11.89
N ILE A 788 -18.63 -21.11 11.83
CA ILE A 788 -17.81 -21.37 13.01
C ILE A 788 -16.80 -20.26 13.14
N ASP A 789 -16.58 -19.80 14.38
CA ASP A 789 -15.64 -18.75 14.75
C ASP A 789 -14.82 -19.27 15.96
N TYR A 790 -13.51 -19.37 15.79
CA TYR A 790 -12.60 -19.84 16.82
C TYR A 790 -12.18 -18.69 17.72
N LYS A 791 -12.13 -18.93 19.04
CA LYS A 791 -11.72 -17.92 20.03
C LYS A 791 -10.67 -18.45 20.99
N THR A 792 -9.60 -17.70 21.13
CA THR A 792 -8.49 -17.99 22.03
C THR A 792 -8.60 -17.30 23.39
N ASP A 793 -9.77 -16.72 23.68
CA ASP A 793 -10.06 -16.16 25.01
C ASP A 793 -9.93 -17.24 26.10
N LYS A 794 -9.26 -16.88 27.22
CA LYS A 794 -9.05 -17.76 28.37
C LYS A 794 -10.30 -17.92 29.25
N ASN A 795 -11.40 -17.23 28.92
CA ASN A 795 -12.70 -17.30 29.59
C ASN A 795 -13.82 -16.94 28.60
N THR A 796 -15.07 -17.11 29.01
CA THR A 796 -16.27 -16.85 28.18
C THR A 796 -16.90 -15.48 28.45
N ASN A 797 -16.23 -14.54 29.09
CA ASN A 797 -16.81 -13.23 29.46
C ASN A 797 -17.27 -12.44 28.22
N TYR A 798 -16.56 -12.56 27.10
CA TYR A 798 -16.87 -11.91 25.84
C TYR A 798 -17.76 -12.71 24.88
N ALA A 799 -18.24 -13.89 25.30
CA ALA A 799 -19.08 -14.75 24.46
C ALA A 799 -20.28 -14.02 23.84
N SER A 800 -20.92 -13.13 24.58
CA SER A 800 -22.05 -12.33 24.07
C SER A 800 -21.65 -11.39 22.93
N HIS A 801 -20.43 -10.88 22.95
CA HIS A 801 -19.88 -10.03 21.87
C HIS A 801 -19.59 -10.86 20.62
N HIS A 802 -18.91 -11.99 20.76
CA HIS A 802 -18.59 -12.89 19.64
C HIS A 802 -19.84 -13.47 18.99
N LYS A 803 -20.82 -13.80 19.78
CA LYS A 803 -22.13 -14.25 19.28
C LYS A 803 -22.83 -13.18 18.45
N ARG A 804 -22.77 -11.91 18.83
CA ARG A 804 -23.32 -10.81 18.01
C ARG A 804 -22.61 -10.71 16.65
N GLN A 805 -21.29 -10.90 16.61
CA GLN A 805 -20.53 -10.94 15.37
C GLN A 805 -21.04 -12.04 14.45
N LEU A 806 -21.19 -13.27 14.96
CA LEU A 806 -21.72 -14.39 14.19
C LEU A 806 -23.15 -14.17 13.72
N ALA A 807 -23.99 -13.50 14.51
CA ALA A 807 -25.36 -13.15 14.10
C ALA A 807 -25.37 -12.18 12.89
N VAL A 808 -24.46 -11.23 12.85
CA VAL A 808 -24.29 -10.33 11.68
C VAL A 808 -23.81 -11.13 10.48
N TYR A 809 -22.82 -11.99 10.64
CA TYR A 809 -22.31 -12.84 9.56
C TYR A 809 -23.36 -13.83 9.05
N LYS A 810 -24.20 -14.36 9.92
CA LYS A 810 -25.34 -15.21 9.52
C LYS A 810 -26.28 -14.48 8.57
N LYS A 811 -26.67 -13.24 8.90
CA LYS A 811 -27.54 -12.42 8.05
C LYS A 811 -26.88 -12.12 6.71
N ILE A 812 -25.58 -11.78 6.72
CA ILE A 812 -24.81 -11.52 5.51
C ILE A 812 -24.70 -12.77 4.65
N TYR A 813 -24.34 -13.91 5.23
CA TYR A 813 -24.20 -15.18 4.53
C TYR A 813 -25.51 -15.64 3.91
N SER A 814 -26.62 -15.47 4.64
CA SER A 814 -27.97 -15.74 4.13
C SER A 814 -28.28 -14.94 2.86
N GLN A 815 -27.94 -13.67 2.85
CA GLN A 815 -28.19 -12.79 1.69
C GLN A 815 -27.27 -13.10 0.50
N LEU A 816 -25.98 -13.39 0.76
CA LEU A 816 -25.00 -13.68 -0.29
C LEU A 816 -25.27 -15.03 -0.98
N GLU A 817 -25.57 -16.06 -0.19
CA GLU A 817 -25.74 -17.44 -0.70
C GLU A 817 -27.20 -17.78 -1.01
N GLY A 818 -28.16 -16.91 -0.67
CA GLY A 818 -29.59 -17.17 -0.85
C GLY A 818 -30.13 -18.30 0.02
N ILE A 819 -29.43 -18.63 1.14
CA ILE A 819 -29.83 -19.69 2.08
C ILE A 819 -30.68 -19.07 3.19
N PRO A 820 -31.88 -19.61 3.50
CA PRO A 820 -32.68 -19.08 4.59
C PRO A 820 -31.94 -19.12 5.94
N GLU A 821 -32.06 -18.04 6.74
CA GLU A 821 -31.38 -17.93 8.03
C GLU A 821 -31.62 -19.11 8.98
N GLU A 822 -32.81 -19.74 8.95
CA GLU A 822 -33.16 -20.93 9.72
C GLU A 822 -32.34 -22.18 9.37
N LYS A 823 -31.70 -22.21 8.20
CA LYS A 823 -30.77 -23.27 7.79
C LYS A 823 -29.32 -22.96 8.10
N ILE A 824 -29.03 -21.81 8.68
CA ILE A 824 -27.67 -21.39 9.03
C ILE A 824 -27.55 -21.45 10.55
N GLN A 825 -26.69 -22.31 11.05
CA GLN A 825 -26.34 -22.41 12.45
C GLN A 825 -25.03 -21.64 12.71
N THR A 826 -24.88 -21.10 13.91
CA THR A 826 -23.65 -20.40 14.33
C THR A 826 -23.02 -21.08 15.54
N CYS A 827 -21.69 -21.17 15.57
CA CYS A 827 -20.98 -21.84 16.65
C CYS A 827 -19.70 -21.08 17.01
N LEU A 828 -19.52 -20.78 18.31
CA LEU A 828 -18.25 -20.34 18.87
C LEU A 828 -17.50 -21.54 19.43
N ILE A 829 -16.21 -21.65 19.11
CA ILE A 829 -15.32 -22.67 19.70
C ILE A 829 -14.23 -21.96 20.48
N PHE A 830 -14.28 -21.98 21.81
CA PHE A 830 -13.25 -21.46 22.68
C PHE A 830 -12.14 -22.49 22.86
N VAL A 831 -11.01 -22.29 22.18
CA VAL A 831 -9.93 -23.29 22.14
C VAL A 831 -8.92 -23.19 23.28
N ALA A 832 -8.83 -22.03 23.94
CA ALA A 832 -7.81 -21.77 24.99
C ALA A 832 -8.36 -21.76 26.43
N LEU A 833 -9.57 -22.30 26.66
CA LEU A 833 -10.15 -22.33 27.99
C LEU A 833 -9.37 -23.23 28.95
N ARG A 834 -9.22 -22.78 30.22
CA ARG A 834 -8.68 -23.62 31.28
C ARG A 834 -9.69 -24.70 31.65
N GLY A 835 -9.30 -25.96 31.43
CA GLY A 835 -10.13 -27.12 31.84
C GLY A 835 -11.02 -27.74 30.79
N GLY A 836 -10.95 -27.32 29.54
CA GLY A 836 -11.64 -27.94 28.41
C GLY A 836 -12.29 -27.00 27.44
N ILE A 837 -12.95 -27.57 26.45
CA ILE A 837 -13.63 -26.86 25.38
C ILE A 837 -15.01 -26.44 25.88
N ASN A 838 -15.39 -25.21 25.61
CA ASN A 838 -16.76 -24.73 25.72
C ASN A 838 -17.25 -24.29 24.35
N THR A 839 -18.09 -25.11 23.73
CA THR A 839 -18.78 -24.74 22.48
C THR A 839 -20.00 -23.91 22.82
N GLY A 840 -19.97 -22.64 22.52
CA GLY A 840 -21.12 -21.76 22.59
C GLY A 840 -21.99 -21.94 21.34
N LYS A 841 -22.74 -23.02 21.22
CA LYS A 841 -23.72 -23.19 20.13
C LYS A 841 -24.80 -22.14 20.21
N SER A 842 -25.05 -21.49 19.09
CA SER A 842 -26.25 -20.72 18.85
C SER A 842 -26.88 -21.21 17.56
N GLU A 843 -28.05 -21.77 17.66
CA GLU A 843 -28.77 -22.36 16.52
C GLU A 843 -29.30 -21.28 15.57
N SER A 844 -29.50 -20.08 16.05
CA SER A 844 -29.88 -18.91 15.25
C SER A 844 -29.53 -17.62 15.97
N ALA A 845 -29.47 -16.50 15.26
CA ALA A 845 -29.37 -15.16 15.85
C ALA A 845 -30.58 -14.88 16.81
N ILE A 846 -31.67 -15.57 16.64
CA ILE A 846 -32.90 -15.46 17.40
C ILE A 846 -32.81 -16.29 18.72
N ASP A 847 -31.98 -17.32 18.78
CA ASP A 847 -31.89 -18.24 19.90
C ASP A 847 -31.04 -17.73 21.06
N TYR A 848 -30.61 -16.48 20.99
CA TYR A 848 -30.03 -15.77 22.12
C TYR A 848 -31.05 -15.36 23.19
N GLY A 849 -32.00 -16.14 23.39
CA GLY A 849 -33.11 -15.77 24.24
C GLY A 849 -33.91 -14.63 23.64
N LYS A 850 -34.63 -13.88 24.43
CA LYS A 850 -35.55 -12.82 23.99
C LYS A 850 -34.89 -11.51 23.50
N ARG A 851 -33.57 -11.49 23.17
CA ARG A 851 -32.86 -10.30 22.66
C ARG A 851 -32.58 -10.44 21.18
N ASP A 852 -33.00 -9.47 20.43
CA ASP A 852 -32.54 -9.24 19.07
C ASP A 852 -31.07 -8.83 19.10
N VAL A 853 -30.19 -9.75 18.74
CA VAL A 853 -28.73 -9.54 18.74
C VAL A 853 -28.28 -8.69 17.58
N PHE A 854 -28.97 -8.77 16.45
CA PHE A 854 -28.71 -7.91 15.28
C PHE A 854 -29.11 -6.46 15.60
N GLY A 855 -30.23 -6.22 16.28
CA GLY A 855 -30.67 -4.88 16.68
C GLY A 855 -29.62 -4.08 17.47
N THR A 856 -28.82 -4.75 18.32
CA THR A 856 -27.71 -4.09 19.01
C THR A 856 -26.61 -3.61 18.02
N PHE A 857 -26.29 -4.39 17.01
CA PHE A 857 -25.33 -3.99 15.98
C PHE A 857 -25.93 -2.88 15.10
N GLU A 858 -27.20 -3.00 14.75
CA GLU A 858 -27.92 -2.01 13.96
C GLU A 858 -27.99 -0.64 14.67
N GLU A 859 -28.20 -0.62 15.99
CA GLU A 859 -28.14 0.61 16.81
C GLU A 859 -26.77 1.29 16.72
N HIS A 860 -25.68 0.51 16.82
CA HIS A 860 -24.31 1.03 16.67
C HIS A 860 -24.05 1.52 15.23
N LEU A 861 -24.52 0.79 14.25
CA LEU A 861 -24.37 1.16 12.84
C LEU A 861 -25.14 2.44 12.53
N GLN A 862 -26.38 2.58 13.02
CA GLN A 862 -27.17 3.80 12.90
C GLN A 862 -26.41 5.01 13.45
N LYS A 863 -25.76 4.84 14.64
CA LYS A 863 -24.98 5.91 15.25
C LYS A 863 -23.79 6.33 14.39
N VAL A 864 -23.07 5.39 13.84
CA VAL A 864 -21.93 5.67 12.94
C VAL A 864 -22.41 6.33 11.64
N LEU A 865 -23.55 5.94 11.11
CA LEU A 865 -24.15 6.59 9.93
C LEU A 865 -24.63 8.02 10.22
N GLU A 866 -25.10 8.30 11.45
CA GLU A 866 -25.39 9.66 11.91
C GLU A 866 -24.13 10.53 11.91
N TRP A 867 -23.00 10.02 12.46
CA TRP A 867 -21.71 10.71 12.45
C TRP A 867 -21.18 10.92 11.02
N LYS A 868 -21.35 9.94 10.13
CA LYS A 868 -20.98 10.07 8.72
C LYS A 868 -21.76 11.18 8.03
N LYS A 869 -23.06 11.31 8.33
CA LYS A 869 -23.92 12.36 7.77
C LYS A 869 -23.57 13.75 8.30
N ASP A 870 -23.20 13.85 9.57
CA ASP A 870 -22.82 15.09 10.23
C ASP A 870 -21.65 14.85 11.21
N PRO A 871 -20.40 15.00 10.76
CA PRO A 871 -19.22 14.80 11.60
C PRO A 871 -19.11 15.75 12.80
N GLU A 872 -19.80 16.88 12.80
CA GLU A 872 -19.84 17.79 13.97
C GLU A 872 -20.51 17.12 15.17
N ILE A 873 -21.50 16.25 14.95
CA ILE A 873 -22.12 15.46 16.02
C ILE A 873 -21.07 14.54 16.67
N PHE A 874 -20.22 13.89 15.85
CA PHE A 874 -19.16 13.04 16.34
C PHE A 874 -18.17 13.81 17.23
N ILE A 875 -17.70 14.97 16.76
CA ILE A 875 -16.76 15.82 17.51
C ILE A 875 -17.39 16.28 18.81
N LYS A 876 -18.63 16.74 18.79
CA LYS A 876 -19.32 17.16 20.00
C LYS A 876 -19.41 16.03 21.03
N GLU A 877 -19.83 14.83 20.61
CA GLU A 877 -19.94 13.68 21.50
C GLU A 877 -18.59 13.19 22.04
N LEU A 878 -17.53 13.29 21.21
CA LEU A 878 -16.16 12.99 21.63
C LEU A 878 -15.68 13.95 22.71
N LEU A 879 -15.97 15.24 22.57
CA LEU A 879 -15.64 16.26 23.57
C LEU A 879 -16.43 16.09 24.89
N GLU A 880 -17.69 15.67 24.81
CA GLU A 880 -18.57 15.43 25.96
C GLU A 880 -18.23 14.10 26.69
N GLN A 881 -17.60 13.15 26.03
CA GLN A 881 -17.24 11.86 26.61
C GLN A 881 -16.22 12.04 27.75
N PRO A 882 -16.34 11.35 28.89
CA PRO A 882 -15.34 11.39 29.96
C PRO A 882 -13.95 10.98 29.45
N THR A 883 -12.91 11.74 29.84
CA THR A 883 -11.52 11.43 29.47
C THR A 883 -11.12 10.05 29.98
N GLN A 884 -10.51 9.22 29.10
CA GLN A 884 -10.16 7.85 29.41
C GLN A 884 -8.66 7.67 29.70
N ASP A 885 -7.82 8.41 28.97
CA ASP A 885 -6.37 8.36 29.06
C ASP A 885 -5.74 9.69 28.59
N THR A 886 -4.41 9.80 28.69
CA THR A 886 -3.64 11.00 28.30
C THR A 886 -3.83 11.35 26.82
N LEU A 887 -3.91 10.35 25.94
CA LEU A 887 -4.13 10.56 24.51
C LEU A 887 -5.53 11.15 24.25
N HIS A 888 -6.56 10.66 24.96
CA HIS A 888 -7.91 11.21 24.85
C HIS A 888 -7.96 12.68 25.26
N ASP A 889 -7.24 13.03 26.35
CA ASP A 889 -7.15 14.41 26.82
C ASP A 889 -6.49 15.32 25.76
N ALA A 890 -5.35 14.88 25.21
CA ALA A 890 -4.65 15.59 24.14
C ALA A 890 -5.50 15.78 22.88
N ILE A 891 -6.32 14.79 22.51
CA ILE A 891 -7.26 14.88 21.39
C ILE A 891 -8.35 15.93 21.64
N LYS A 892 -8.92 15.94 22.85
CA LYS A 892 -9.92 16.93 23.24
C LYS A 892 -9.36 18.35 23.26
N ASP A 893 -8.17 18.52 23.82
CA ASP A 893 -7.46 19.81 23.82
C ASP A 893 -7.22 20.29 22.40
N LYS A 894 -6.77 19.39 21.53
CA LYS A 894 -6.54 19.70 20.11
C LYS A 894 -7.82 20.16 19.40
N LEU A 895 -8.91 19.39 19.53
CA LEU A 895 -10.20 19.72 18.91
C LEU A 895 -10.85 20.99 19.48
N THR A 896 -10.56 21.32 20.74
CA THR A 896 -11.05 22.57 21.37
C THR A 896 -10.33 23.80 20.81
N ILE A 897 -9.08 23.66 20.40
CA ILE A 897 -8.28 24.73 19.77
C ILE A 897 -8.67 24.92 18.30
N GLU A 898 -8.97 23.85 17.59
CA GLU A 898 -9.42 23.85 16.20
C GLU A 898 -10.89 24.25 16.05
#